data_7a74d1ab807099778d68163c062ed655
#
_entry.id   7a74d1ab807099778d68163c062ed655
#
_cell.length_a   1.000
_cell.length_b   1.000
_cell.length_c   1.000
_cell.angle_alpha   90.00
_cell.angle_beta   90.00
_cell.angle_gamma   90.00
#
_symmetry.space_group_name_H-M   'P 1'
#
loop_
_entity.id
_entity.type
_entity.pdbx_description
1 polymer ?
#
loop_
_entity_poly.entity_id
_entity_poly.type
_entity_poly.pdbx_seq_one_letter_code
_entity_poly.pdbx_strand_id
1 'polypeptide(L)'
;MKHLLLALGLALCAATGHAQQAATTQWLDLPTSKQLMLPAPGNAQRVNNLPMALAVSPDRRWVVSLNAGYGSFESGYMQSLAVLDARTGAVKDFPEPRTLLDTTQAFFAGLAFSTDGTRVYASLASSTDLQGDGQRKTGNGIVVYGFSKGELKPERFLPLSGVVLAPGRHSSLLSSDGHTVTPYPAAIAIVSGAHEAILVAENLSDSVVLLDAQTGVVARSFDLSVSENVPATYPIAVVATQDGRRAFVALWNVSEVVELDLVEGTVSGRLSLMKPKSVTAPGSHPCALLLDERAGLLYAALSNRDAVAAISIGKKGATKIHEFTLRGYFDTRLPGQSYFGAEPSALAQNASGSRLYAANLGSDAVAILDPHGLATSGMSEPIGFVPTELMPIALASDGRHLFVASAKGTGTGPNNTAQRPTDATKGLVMTKLKFTYGPTLLYGAIAQLDEAGIESGLKAATDVVLQSNRMKAAQETIQFAGGVNPIKHVIYVLKENRTYDQVFGDLAKDGKPVGNGDAALAMYGAETTPNEHRLALQFGVLDNFFDSGEVSGDGHVWSNAAISTDYVEKTWQQFYRNEQRTYDYEGVVADGYPLLQHIPDVAEPASGYLWTNFAAHGKSFYHFAEYISSIFCDDAKGRKRVADPKLGVMPGAVAHCSNPTIEPGEAMPEEWGGGTNKWPWAIPRLAGNIATKPELVGHFAPEAPDFNLRVPDQIRVSIFLRHFAQWKLDRLSGHDTMPNFIQLRLPNDHTAGTTVGGPTPKSSVADNDLAVGRLVEAISHSAYWDDTAIFILEDDAQAGADHVDSHRSLGIVVSKYAPHPKDGLGAVVDSRFYSTVSMLRTMETLLEVPPMNNNDAFASLISSLFAGPGDQPAYDADVSNRDNGLIYRANSATASGASLSGKMDFRHADRADPNVLNLILWRDAMGSQPPPAMLYIKHSRPKDSDD
;
A
#
# COMPACT_ATOMS: atom_id res chain seq x y z
N MET A 1 41.07 -74.96 26.28
CA MET A 1 39.61 -75.13 26.46
C MET A 1 39.12 -74.07 27.44
N LYS A 2 38.15 -73.32 27.04
CA LYS A 2 37.31 -72.37 27.78
C LYS A 2 37.96 -71.10 28.28
N HIS A 3 37.47 -70.08 27.56
CA HIS A 3 37.63 -68.63 27.70
C HIS A 3 37.10 -68.10 29.00
N LEU A 4 37.78 -67.10 29.48
CA LEU A 4 37.15 -66.06 30.34
C LEU A 4 37.56 -64.70 29.84
N LEU A 5 36.59 -63.97 29.19
CA LEU A 5 36.72 -62.62 28.79
C LEU A 5 36.19 -61.70 29.89
N LEU A 6 37.11 -60.86 30.41
CA LEU A 6 36.75 -59.72 31.28
C LEU A 6 36.16 -58.60 30.45
N ALA A 7 34.93 -58.21 30.74
CA ALA A 7 34.29 -57.03 30.15
C ALA A 7 34.63 -55.78 30.98
N LEU A 8 35.42 -54.85 30.40
CA LEU A 8 35.58 -53.52 30.94
C LEU A 8 34.43 -52.64 30.31
N GLY A 9 33.52 -52.22 31.15
CA GLY A 9 32.48 -51.25 30.74
C GLY A 9 33.04 -49.85 30.69
N LEU A 10 33.25 -49.31 29.51
CA LEU A 10 33.36 -47.85 29.24
C LEU A 10 31.98 -47.29 29.05
N ALA A 11 31.52 -46.51 30.01
CA ALA A 11 30.36 -45.63 29.84
C ALA A 11 30.77 -44.47 28.91
N LEU A 12 30.43 -44.55 27.62
CA LEU A 12 30.41 -43.40 26.74
C LEU A 12 29.13 -42.63 27.03
N CYS A 13 29.27 -41.49 27.69
CA CYS A 13 28.26 -40.43 27.64
C CYS A 13 28.20 -39.93 26.19
N ALA A 14 27.23 -40.40 25.43
CA ALA A 14 26.86 -39.78 24.17
C ALA A 14 26.19 -38.45 24.47
N ALA A 15 26.99 -37.39 24.52
CA ALA A 15 26.45 -36.05 24.36
C ALA A 15 25.92 -35.94 22.91
N THR A 16 24.62 -36.11 22.72
CA THR A 16 23.95 -35.73 21.48
C THR A 16 23.97 -34.22 21.41
N GLY A 17 25.12 -33.68 21.01
CA GLY A 17 25.15 -32.33 20.47
C GLY A 17 24.30 -32.34 19.22
N HIS A 18 23.12 -31.75 19.31
CA HIS A 18 22.41 -31.27 18.11
C HIS A 18 23.34 -30.22 17.51
N ALA A 19 24.14 -30.63 16.52
CA ALA A 19 24.74 -29.70 15.61
C ALA A 19 23.55 -28.99 14.93
N GLN A 20 23.21 -27.81 15.40
CA GLN A 20 22.37 -26.89 14.65
C GLN A 20 23.07 -26.69 13.30
N GLN A 21 22.54 -27.32 12.25
CA GLN A 21 22.97 -27.03 10.90
C GLN A 21 22.87 -25.54 10.76
N ALA A 22 23.97 -24.84 10.57
CA ALA A 22 23.97 -23.42 10.27
C ALA A 22 23.02 -23.21 9.08
N ALA A 23 21.90 -22.54 9.30
CA ALA A 23 20.98 -22.24 8.23
C ALA A 23 21.76 -21.47 7.16
N THR A 24 21.77 -21.98 5.93
CA THR A 24 22.42 -21.29 4.82
C THR A 24 21.67 -19.98 4.59
N THR A 25 22.39 -18.86 4.63
CA THR A 25 21.84 -17.55 4.30
C THR A 25 21.26 -17.59 2.90
N GLN A 26 19.98 -17.21 2.80
CA GLN A 26 19.26 -17.09 1.55
C GLN A 26 18.90 -15.61 1.32
N TRP A 27 18.94 -15.17 0.07
CA TRP A 27 18.48 -13.85 -0.34
C TRP A 27 17.21 -14.02 -1.16
N LEU A 28 16.16 -13.28 -0.78
CA LEU A 28 14.87 -13.24 -1.45
C LEU A 28 14.71 -11.85 -2.10
N ASP A 29 14.51 -11.83 -3.42
CA ASP A 29 14.17 -10.59 -4.13
C ASP A 29 12.76 -10.13 -3.75
N LEU A 30 12.58 -8.82 -3.59
CA LEU A 30 11.33 -8.19 -3.18
C LEU A 30 10.79 -7.29 -4.30
N PRO A 31 9.46 -7.20 -4.46
CA PRO A 31 8.84 -6.26 -5.40
C PRO A 31 9.21 -4.80 -5.18
N THR A 32 9.71 -4.45 -4.00
CA THR A 32 10.27 -3.13 -3.66
C THR A 32 11.66 -2.87 -4.26
N SER A 33 12.16 -3.74 -5.14
CA SER A 33 13.53 -3.73 -5.71
C SER A 33 14.66 -3.98 -4.72
N LYS A 34 14.35 -4.46 -3.53
CA LYS A 34 15.30 -4.83 -2.48
C LYS A 34 15.46 -6.34 -2.38
N GLN A 35 16.25 -6.77 -1.41
CA GLN A 35 16.42 -8.18 -1.07
C GLN A 35 16.26 -8.38 0.42
N LEU A 36 15.65 -9.48 0.82
CA LEU A 36 15.54 -9.89 2.20
C LEU A 36 16.55 -10.99 2.50
N MET A 37 17.32 -10.81 3.57
CA MET A 37 18.20 -11.87 4.09
C MET A 37 17.41 -12.81 5.00
N LEU A 38 17.42 -14.10 4.70
CA LEU A 38 16.77 -15.13 5.51
C LEU A 38 17.79 -16.15 6.09
N PRO A 39 17.64 -16.56 7.35
CA PRO A 39 16.75 -15.94 8.34
C PRO A 39 17.23 -14.56 8.78
N ALA A 40 16.28 -13.65 9.04
CA ALA A 40 16.60 -12.37 9.66
C ALA A 40 17.03 -12.56 11.13
N PRO A 41 17.81 -11.63 11.72
CA PRO A 41 18.21 -11.72 13.12
C PRO A 41 17.03 -11.73 14.09
N GLY A 42 17.20 -12.36 15.26
CA GLY A 42 16.22 -12.31 16.36
C GLY A 42 15.20 -13.44 16.34
N ASN A 43 15.41 -14.51 15.55
CA ASN A 43 14.53 -15.68 15.52
C ASN A 43 13.04 -15.28 15.43
N ALA A 44 12.70 -14.54 14.39
CA ALA A 44 11.38 -13.96 14.19
C ALA A 44 10.26 -15.00 14.32
N GLN A 45 9.29 -14.72 15.18
CA GLN A 45 8.11 -15.53 15.37
C GLN A 45 6.96 -14.97 14.56
N ARG A 46 6.31 -15.80 13.78
CA ARG A 46 5.17 -15.41 12.95
C ARG A 46 3.97 -15.05 13.82
N VAL A 47 3.33 -13.94 13.47
CA VAL A 47 2.05 -13.49 14.01
C VAL A 47 1.06 -13.20 12.86
N ASN A 48 -0.15 -12.85 13.19
CA ASN A 48 -1.12 -12.38 12.21
C ASN A 48 -0.60 -11.09 11.51
N ASN A 49 -1.19 -10.73 10.37
CA ASN A 49 -0.68 -9.65 9.54
C ASN A 49 -0.80 -8.25 10.18
N LEU A 50 0.09 -7.36 9.80
CA LEU A 50 0.20 -5.97 10.21
C LEU A 50 0.25 -5.79 11.75
N PRO A 51 1.31 -6.21 12.45
CA PRO A 51 1.48 -5.98 13.89
C PRO A 51 1.82 -4.51 14.18
N MET A 52 0.79 -3.65 14.22
CA MET A 52 0.86 -2.19 14.31
C MET A 52 1.45 -1.65 15.60
N ALA A 53 1.33 -2.38 16.68
CA ALA A 53 1.80 -1.94 18.00
C ALA A 53 2.32 -3.10 18.83
N LEU A 54 3.31 -2.81 19.68
CA LEU A 54 3.84 -3.71 20.70
C LEU A 54 3.70 -3.07 22.07
N ALA A 55 3.28 -3.84 23.07
CA ALA A 55 3.26 -3.44 24.47
C ALA A 55 3.95 -4.49 25.35
N VAL A 56 4.91 -4.04 26.18
CA VAL A 56 5.61 -4.89 27.14
C VAL A 56 4.87 -4.86 28.48
N SER A 57 4.63 -6.02 29.08
CA SER A 57 3.99 -6.10 30.39
C SER A 57 4.85 -5.45 31.48
N PRO A 58 4.25 -4.91 32.57
CA PRO A 58 5.02 -4.29 33.66
C PRO A 58 6.06 -5.19 34.31
N ASP A 59 5.83 -6.52 34.32
CA ASP A 59 6.81 -7.52 34.80
C ASP A 59 7.89 -7.87 33.77
N ARG A 60 7.84 -7.26 32.57
CA ARG A 60 8.79 -7.43 31.44
C ARG A 60 8.92 -8.85 30.91
N ARG A 61 7.95 -9.70 31.20
CA ARG A 61 7.95 -11.09 30.76
C ARG A 61 7.22 -11.27 29.43
N TRP A 62 6.19 -10.48 29.18
CA TRP A 62 5.27 -10.68 28.07
C TRP A 62 5.30 -9.49 27.14
N VAL A 63 5.21 -9.77 25.87
CA VAL A 63 5.01 -8.75 24.84
C VAL A 63 3.72 -9.06 24.11
N VAL A 64 2.81 -8.10 24.06
CA VAL A 64 1.58 -8.19 23.30
C VAL A 64 1.75 -7.41 22.02
N SER A 65 1.35 -8.01 20.88
CA SER A 65 1.21 -7.31 19.60
C SER A 65 -0.26 -7.14 19.26
N LEU A 66 -0.57 -6.02 18.63
CA LEU A 66 -1.88 -5.75 18.04
C LEU A 66 -1.75 -5.91 16.53
N ASN A 67 -2.38 -6.95 15.99
CA ASN A 67 -2.28 -7.33 14.58
C ASN A 67 -3.52 -6.80 13.86
N ALA A 68 -3.34 -5.67 13.18
CA ALA A 68 -4.42 -4.84 12.62
C ALA A 68 -4.58 -4.98 11.10
N GLY A 69 -4.06 -6.06 10.52
CA GLY A 69 -4.11 -6.29 9.08
C GLY A 69 -5.45 -6.83 8.58
N TYR A 70 -5.44 -7.37 7.39
CA TYR A 70 -6.63 -7.94 6.77
C TYR A 70 -7.17 -9.16 7.53
N GLY A 71 -6.31 -9.89 8.22
CA GLY A 71 -6.58 -11.16 8.88
C GLY A 71 -6.05 -12.33 8.05
N SER A 72 -5.47 -13.31 8.73
CA SER A 72 -4.92 -14.50 8.09
C SER A 72 -5.94 -15.64 8.05
N PHE A 73 -5.67 -16.64 7.24
CA PHE A 73 -6.49 -17.85 7.21
C PHE A 73 -6.54 -18.56 8.57
N GLU A 74 -5.41 -18.62 9.28
CA GLU A 74 -5.29 -19.27 10.58
C GLU A 74 -6.12 -18.57 11.67
N SER A 75 -6.30 -17.25 11.55
CA SER A 75 -7.18 -16.48 12.45
C SER A 75 -8.66 -16.52 12.04
N GLY A 76 -9.01 -17.23 10.96
CA GLY A 76 -10.34 -17.18 10.36
C GLY A 76 -10.67 -15.81 9.79
N TYR A 77 -9.67 -15.11 9.27
CA TYR A 77 -9.74 -13.74 8.74
C TYR A 77 -10.13 -12.69 9.79
N MET A 78 -10.02 -13.01 11.08
CA MET A 78 -10.13 -12.03 12.15
C MET A 78 -8.78 -11.35 12.37
N GLN A 79 -8.81 -10.11 12.80
CA GLN A 79 -7.64 -9.48 13.41
C GLN A 79 -7.41 -10.06 14.80
N SER A 80 -6.23 -9.86 15.38
CA SER A 80 -5.90 -10.52 16.63
C SER A 80 -4.95 -9.73 17.51
N LEU A 81 -4.90 -10.10 18.78
CA LEU A 81 -3.75 -9.84 19.65
C LEU A 81 -2.90 -11.08 19.71
N ALA A 82 -1.57 -10.94 19.66
CA ALA A 82 -0.67 -12.06 19.93
C ALA A 82 0.18 -11.77 21.18
N VAL A 83 0.43 -12.81 21.98
CA VAL A 83 1.24 -12.73 23.21
C VAL A 83 2.50 -13.56 23.06
N LEU A 84 3.66 -12.91 23.14
CA LEU A 84 4.97 -13.52 23.12
C LEU A 84 5.53 -13.63 24.55
N ASP A 85 5.97 -14.82 24.96
CA ASP A 85 6.74 -15.01 26.20
C ASP A 85 8.22 -14.69 25.92
N ALA A 86 8.72 -13.56 26.43
CA ALA A 86 10.09 -13.08 26.21
C ALA A 86 11.19 -14.04 26.68
N ARG A 87 10.88 -15.05 27.52
CA ARG A 87 11.85 -16.02 27.97
C ARG A 87 11.98 -17.24 27.05
N THR A 88 10.87 -17.61 26.40
CA THR A 88 10.81 -18.82 25.58
C THR A 88 10.73 -18.56 24.10
N GLY A 89 10.35 -17.34 23.70
CA GLY A 89 10.02 -16.97 22.33
C GLY A 89 8.68 -17.54 21.84
N ALA A 90 7.90 -18.21 22.70
CA ALA A 90 6.63 -18.79 22.30
C ALA A 90 5.57 -17.71 22.11
N VAL A 91 4.84 -17.81 21.00
CA VAL A 91 3.73 -16.91 20.65
C VAL A 91 2.41 -17.65 20.75
N LYS A 92 1.40 -16.95 21.27
CA LYS A 92 0.00 -17.39 21.26
C LYS A 92 -0.88 -16.29 20.68
N ASP A 93 -1.70 -16.64 19.68
CA ASP A 93 -2.62 -15.71 19.01
C ASP A 93 -4.02 -15.77 19.63
N PHE A 94 -4.68 -14.61 19.69
CA PHE A 94 -6.02 -14.40 20.25
C PHE A 94 -6.86 -13.61 19.25
N PRO A 95 -7.55 -14.28 18.29
CA PRO A 95 -8.42 -13.63 17.33
C PRO A 95 -9.57 -12.87 18.00
N GLU A 96 -9.91 -11.69 17.48
CA GLU A 96 -10.96 -10.83 18.01
C GLU A 96 -12.26 -10.99 17.18
N PRO A 97 -13.33 -11.59 17.75
CA PRO A 97 -14.55 -11.87 17.01
C PRO A 97 -15.29 -10.64 16.49
N ARG A 98 -15.05 -9.44 17.07
CA ARG A 98 -15.65 -8.19 16.57
C ARG A 98 -15.07 -7.76 15.22
N THR A 99 -13.96 -8.34 14.83
CA THR A 99 -13.24 -8.02 13.59
C THR A 99 -13.44 -9.08 12.51
N LEU A 100 -14.55 -9.80 12.46
CA LEU A 100 -14.88 -10.67 11.34
C LEU A 100 -15.03 -9.85 10.05
N LEU A 101 -14.79 -10.46 8.89
CA LEU A 101 -14.84 -9.77 7.58
C LEU A 101 -16.21 -9.15 7.26
N ASP A 102 -17.28 -9.69 7.83
CA ASP A 102 -18.63 -9.15 7.68
C ASP A 102 -18.95 -8.03 8.68
N THR A 103 -17.97 -7.60 9.47
CA THR A 103 -18.08 -6.45 10.37
C THR A 103 -17.26 -5.30 9.82
N THR A 104 -17.66 -4.09 10.16
CA THR A 104 -16.97 -2.85 9.77
C THR A 104 -16.00 -2.35 10.84
N GLN A 105 -15.69 -3.18 11.83
CA GLN A 105 -14.74 -2.89 12.91
C GLN A 105 -13.35 -3.42 12.56
N ALA A 106 -12.33 -2.64 12.91
CA ALA A 106 -10.94 -3.01 12.79
C ALA A 106 -10.12 -2.49 13.98
N PHE A 107 -9.13 -3.26 14.42
CA PHE A 107 -8.05 -2.70 15.23
C PHE A 107 -7.28 -1.65 14.43
N PHE A 108 -6.63 -0.71 15.13
CA PHE A 108 -5.74 0.22 14.47
C PHE A 108 -4.35 0.26 15.13
N ALA A 109 -4.02 1.26 15.94
CA ALA A 109 -2.67 1.42 16.46
C ALA A 109 -2.58 1.48 18.00
N GLY A 110 -3.70 1.48 18.69
CA GLY A 110 -3.74 1.67 20.14
C GLY A 110 -3.62 0.38 20.90
N LEU A 111 -2.53 0.22 21.67
CA LEU A 111 -2.28 -0.93 22.54
C LEU A 111 -1.55 -0.48 23.81
N ALA A 112 -2.06 -0.84 24.98
CA ALA A 112 -1.39 -0.55 26.25
C ALA A 112 -1.75 -1.57 27.32
N PHE A 113 -0.83 -1.83 28.24
CA PHE A 113 -1.14 -2.50 29.52
C PHE A 113 -1.70 -1.49 30.53
N SER A 114 -2.59 -1.95 31.42
CA SER A 114 -2.92 -1.24 32.65
C SER A 114 -1.68 -1.09 33.52
N THR A 115 -1.66 -0.10 34.39
CA THR A 115 -0.53 0.17 35.29
C THR A 115 -0.20 -1.02 36.19
N ASP A 116 -1.20 -1.81 36.59
CA ASP A 116 -1.04 -3.04 37.42
C ASP A 116 -0.73 -4.30 36.60
N GLY A 117 -0.73 -4.20 35.24
CA GLY A 117 -0.48 -5.30 34.31
C GLY A 117 -1.57 -6.37 34.27
N THR A 118 -2.73 -6.12 34.86
CA THR A 118 -3.83 -7.11 34.89
C THR A 118 -4.77 -6.97 33.68
N ARG A 119 -4.64 -5.90 32.90
CA ARG A 119 -5.45 -5.64 31.69
C ARG A 119 -4.60 -5.21 30.50
N VAL A 120 -5.14 -5.45 29.32
CA VAL A 120 -4.66 -4.91 28.06
C VAL A 120 -5.79 -4.16 27.39
N TYR A 121 -5.50 -2.96 26.93
CA TYR A 121 -6.41 -2.09 26.21
C TYR A 121 -6.02 -2.06 24.74
N ALA A 122 -7.00 -2.16 23.83
CA ALA A 122 -6.79 -2.09 22.40
C ALA A 122 -7.83 -1.19 21.72
N SER A 123 -7.41 -0.30 20.82
CA SER A 123 -8.33 0.54 20.06
C SER A 123 -9.05 -0.27 18.98
N LEU A 124 -10.37 -0.10 18.89
CA LEU A 124 -11.23 -0.68 17.88
C LEU A 124 -11.98 0.44 17.15
N ALA A 125 -11.82 0.52 15.85
CA ALA A 125 -12.30 1.61 15.02
C ALA A 125 -13.32 1.12 13.99
N SER A 126 -14.20 2.01 13.54
CA SER A 126 -15.08 1.81 12.40
C SER A 126 -15.32 3.13 11.70
N SER A 127 -15.20 3.14 10.38
CA SER A 127 -15.52 4.31 9.54
C SER A 127 -16.99 4.34 9.13
N THR A 128 -17.70 3.21 9.18
CA THR A 128 -19.06 3.05 8.67
C THR A 128 -20.12 2.77 9.74
N ASP A 129 -19.71 2.21 10.89
CA ASP A 129 -20.59 1.94 12.04
C ASP A 129 -20.23 2.84 13.22
N LEU A 130 -20.47 4.15 13.07
CA LEU A 130 -20.11 5.16 14.06
C LEU A 130 -20.78 4.98 15.40
N GLN A 131 -22.06 4.58 15.37
CA GLN A 131 -22.94 4.54 16.54
C GLN A 131 -22.99 3.15 17.19
N GLY A 132 -22.37 2.14 16.56
CA GLY A 132 -22.49 0.77 17.03
C GLY A 132 -23.91 0.21 16.87
N ASP A 133 -24.67 0.70 15.91
CA ASP A 133 -26.04 0.27 15.60
C ASP A 133 -26.11 -0.69 14.42
N GLY A 134 -24.97 -0.99 13.83
CA GLY A 134 -24.82 -2.01 12.80
C GLY A 134 -25.13 -3.43 13.32
N GLN A 135 -25.04 -4.42 12.46
CA GLN A 135 -25.46 -5.80 12.75
C GLN A 135 -24.78 -6.38 14.01
N ARG A 136 -23.56 -5.97 14.35
CA ARG A 136 -22.82 -6.40 15.55
C ARG A 136 -22.67 -5.33 16.63
N LYS A 137 -23.24 -4.17 16.44
CA LYS A 137 -23.47 -3.10 17.43
C LYS A 137 -22.27 -2.79 18.32
N THR A 138 -21.09 -2.63 17.75
CA THR A 138 -19.86 -2.35 18.51
C THR A 138 -19.41 -0.89 18.37
N GLY A 139 -19.41 -0.35 17.15
CA GLY A 139 -18.93 1.01 16.87
C GLY A 139 -17.46 1.21 17.18
N ASN A 140 -17.11 2.44 17.55
CA ASN A 140 -15.76 2.84 17.91
C ASN A 140 -15.54 2.74 19.42
N GLY A 141 -14.33 2.39 19.86
CA GLY A 141 -14.02 2.36 21.30
C GLY A 141 -12.75 1.61 21.67
N ILE A 142 -12.67 1.25 22.94
CA ILE A 142 -11.54 0.52 23.49
C ILE A 142 -12.00 -0.86 23.97
N VAL A 143 -11.38 -1.91 23.44
CA VAL A 143 -11.56 -3.28 23.94
C VAL A 143 -10.67 -3.47 25.16
N VAL A 144 -11.24 -4.01 26.23
CA VAL A 144 -10.51 -4.32 27.46
C VAL A 144 -10.42 -5.84 27.62
N TYR A 145 -9.19 -6.32 27.72
CA TYR A 145 -8.89 -7.72 27.99
C TYR A 145 -8.33 -7.86 29.39
N GLY A 146 -8.82 -8.82 30.16
CA GLY A 146 -8.12 -9.32 31.33
C GLY A 146 -6.86 -10.08 30.92
N PHE A 147 -5.76 -9.83 31.59
CA PHE A 147 -4.47 -10.45 31.30
C PHE A 147 -3.93 -11.21 32.52
N SER A 148 -3.54 -12.45 32.30
CA SER A 148 -2.88 -13.26 33.34
C SER A 148 -2.00 -14.34 32.74
N LYS A 149 -0.72 -14.36 33.05
CA LYS A 149 0.23 -15.43 32.67
C LYS A 149 0.25 -15.74 31.16
N GLY A 150 0.17 -14.70 30.31
CA GLY A 150 0.16 -14.82 28.86
C GLY A 150 -1.20 -15.16 28.25
N GLU A 151 -2.26 -15.19 29.04
CA GLU A 151 -3.63 -15.41 28.56
C GLU A 151 -4.39 -14.11 28.51
N LEU A 152 -5.09 -13.87 27.39
CA LEU A 152 -6.00 -12.76 27.20
C LEU A 152 -7.45 -13.26 27.23
N LYS A 153 -8.31 -12.53 27.94
CA LYS A 153 -9.74 -12.75 27.99
C LYS A 153 -10.49 -11.45 27.73
N PRO A 154 -11.39 -11.35 26.75
CA PRO A 154 -12.24 -10.18 26.60
C PRO A 154 -13.06 -9.94 27.89
N GLU A 155 -12.99 -8.73 28.44
CA GLU A 155 -13.76 -8.36 29.66
C GLU A 155 -14.92 -7.43 29.31
N ARG A 156 -14.63 -6.35 28.59
CA ARG A 156 -15.63 -5.31 28.28
C ARG A 156 -15.21 -4.47 27.09
N PHE A 157 -16.11 -3.63 26.64
CA PHE A 157 -15.90 -2.63 25.62
C PHE A 157 -16.24 -1.24 26.20
N LEU A 158 -15.37 -0.26 25.99
CA LEU A 158 -15.59 1.13 26.36
C LEU A 158 -15.93 1.91 25.10
N PRO A 159 -17.22 2.22 24.81
CA PRO A 159 -17.61 2.85 23.57
C PRO A 159 -17.18 4.32 23.53
N LEU A 160 -16.78 4.77 22.33
CA LEU A 160 -16.56 6.17 22.01
C LEU A 160 -17.64 6.63 21.05
N SER A 161 -18.33 7.70 21.44
CA SER A 161 -19.37 8.32 20.63
C SER A 161 -18.75 9.08 19.45
N GLY A 162 -19.54 9.26 18.38
CA GLY A 162 -19.17 10.18 17.31
C GLY A 162 -18.92 11.60 17.82
N VAL A 163 -18.03 12.31 17.15
CA VAL A 163 -17.63 13.68 17.52
C VAL A 163 -18.46 14.68 16.75
N VAL A 164 -19.16 15.57 17.47
CA VAL A 164 -19.93 16.65 16.85
C VAL A 164 -18.98 17.75 16.42
N LEU A 165 -18.98 18.07 15.11
CA LEU A 165 -18.12 19.12 14.57
C LEU A 165 -18.52 20.51 15.09
N ALA A 166 -17.52 21.34 15.33
CA ALA A 166 -17.71 22.74 15.64
C ALA A 166 -18.39 23.49 14.46
N PRO A 167 -19.16 24.56 14.72
CA PRO A 167 -19.77 25.35 13.66
C PRO A 167 -18.75 25.87 12.65
N GLY A 168 -19.05 25.71 11.36
CA GLY A 168 -18.17 26.10 10.24
C GLY A 168 -17.16 25.05 9.81
N ARG A 169 -17.13 23.88 10.48
CA ARG A 169 -16.32 22.77 10.04
C ARG A 169 -17.13 21.80 9.17
N HIS A 170 -16.46 21.13 8.26
CA HIS A 170 -17.04 20.20 7.28
C HIS A 170 -16.30 18.87 7.34
N SER A 171 -17.00 17.79 7.01
CA SER A 171 -16.40 16.47 6.82
C SER A 171 -17.09 15.73 5.69
N SER A 172 -16.33 14.96 4.95
CA SER A 172 -16.84 13.97 4.00
C SER A 172 -17.33 12.69 4.69
N LEU A 173 -16.99 12.51 5.96
CA LEU A 173 -17.26 11.31 6.77
C LEU A 173 -18.40 11.55 7.79
N LEU A 174 -19.34 12.42 7.45
CA LEU A 174 -20.48 12.71 8.33
C LEU A 174 -21.41 11.51 8.43
N SER A 175 -21.92 11.29 9.65
CA SER A 175 -23.03 10.40 9.87
C SER A 175 -24.34 10.94 9.25
N SER A 176 -25.39 10.14 9.30
CA SER A 176 -26.70 10.50 8.75
C SER A 176 -27.31 11.77 9.37
N ASP A 177 -26.85 12.20 10.55
CA ASP A 177 -27.30 13.44 11.21
C ASP A 177 -26.68 14.70 10.58
N GLY A 178 -25.68 14.55 9.71
CA GLY A 178 -25.00 15.64 9.02
C GLY A 178 -24.08 16.51 9.87
N HIS A 179 -23.80 16.12 11.11
CA HIS A 179 -23.02 16.91 12.07
C HIS A 179 -21.96 16.10 12.82
N THR A 180 -22.11 14.79 12.89
CA THR A 180 -21.24 13.89 13.65
C THR A 180 -20.28 13.14 12.74
N VAL A 181 -19.01 13.07 13.12
CA VAL A 181 -17.97 12.29 12.42
C VAL A 181 -17.48 11.13 13.26
N THR A 182 -16.93 10.12 12.60
CA THR A 182 -16.31 9.00 13.29
C THR A 182 -15.05 9.44 14.04
N PRO A 183 -14.87 9.04 15.32
CA PRO A 183 -13.62 9.28 16.03
C PRO A 183 -12.46 8.48 15.44
N TYR A 184 -12.67 7.23 15.06
CA TYR A 184 -11.69 6.29 14.56
C TYR A 184 -10.47 6.22 15.49
N PRO A 185 -10.61 5.63 16.71
CA PRO A 185 -9.55 5.62 17.72
C PRO A 185 -8.27 4.94 17.20
N ALA A 186 -7.17 5.69 17.21
CA ALA A 186 -5.84 5.24 16.81
C ALA A 186 -5.01 4.84 18.05
N ALA A 187 -3.99 5.62 18.39
CA ALA A 187 -3.13 5.31 19.53
C ALA A 187 -3.80 5.60 20.87
N ILE A 188 -3.34 4.90 21.89
CA ILE A 188 -3.75 5.10 23.29
C ILE A 188 -2.54 5.24 24.22
N ALA A 189 -2.69 6.02 25.28
CA ALA A 189 -1.73 6.11 26.38
C ALA A 189 -2.43 6.02 27.73
N ILE A 190 -1.81 5.33 28.68
CA ILE A 190 -2.32 5.25 30.06
C ILE A 190 -1.87 6.47 30.84
N VAL A 191 -2.82 7.12 31.49
CA VAL A 191 -2.59 8.24 32.41
C VAL A 191 -2.79 7.75 33.82
N SER A 192 -1.69 7.74 34.59
CA SER A 192 -1.70 7.34 36.00
C SER A 192 -2.24 8.46 36.88
N GLY A 193 -3.09 8.12 37.87
CA GLY A 193 -3.68 9.08 38.79
C GLY A 193 -4.40 8.38 39.94
N ALA A 194 -5.30 9.09 40.61
CA ALA A 194 -6.17 8.47 41.64
C ALA A 194 -7.06 7.37 41.05
N HIS A 195 -7.44 7.55 39.81
CA HIS A 195 -8.05 6.56 38.94
C HIS A 195 -7.25 6.51 37.64
N GLU A 196 -7.06 5.30 37.09
CA GLU A 196 -6.42 5.11 35.78
C GLU A 196 -7.33 5.67 34.68
N ALA A 197 -6.75 6.44 33.77
CA ALA A 197 -7.45 6.99 32.62
C ALA A 197 -6.72 6.56 31.32
N ILE A 198 -7.46 6.59 30.22
CA ILE A 198 -6.94 6.29 28.89
C ILE A 198 -7.06 7.54 28.05
N LEU A 199 -5.94 8.00 27.53
CA LEU A 199 -5.88 9.05 26.50
C LEU A 199 -5.96 8.39 25.15
N VAL A 200 -6.88 8.84 24.28
CA VAL A 200 -7.13 8.24 22.97
C VAL A 200 -7.00 9.30 21.88
N ALA A 201 -6.12 9.04 20.94
CA ALA A 201 -6.03 9.81 19.70
C ALA A 201 -7.16 9.35 18.75
N GLU A 202 -7.97 10.29 18.30
CA GLU A 202 -9.11 10.06 17.40
C GLU A 202 -8.77 10.57 16.00
N ASN A 203 -8.39 9.63 15.13
CA ASN A 203 -7.70 9.92 13.86
C ASN A 203 -8.55 10.68 12.85
N LEU A 204 -9.86 10.36 12.73
CA LEU A 204 -10.73 10.92 11.70
C LEU A 204 -11.61 12.08 12.18
N SER A 205 -11.49 12.47 13.45
CA SER A 205 -12.19 13.64 14.02
C SER A 205 -11.25 14.77 14.44
N ASP A 206 -9.93 14.63 14.18
CA ASP A 206 -8.92 15.60 14.58
C ASP A 206 -8.99 15.95 16.08
N SER A 207 -9.20 14.93 16.92
CA SER A 207 -9.41 15.14 18.36
C SER A 207 -8.63 14.13 19.22
N VAL A 208 -8.57 14.43 20.52
CA VAL A 208 -8.08 13.52 21.55
C VAL A 208 -9.07 13.54 22.71
N VAL A 209 -9.35 12.38 23.28
CA VAL A 209 -10.18 12.29 24.49
C VAL A 209 -9.44 11.61 25.63
N LEU A 210 -9.75 12.05 26.85
CA LEU A 210 -9.33 11.41 28.09
C LEU A 210 -10.53 10.75 28.72
N LEU A 211 -10.53 9.43 28.84
CA LEU A 211 -11.64 8.68 29.42
C LEU A 211 -11.19 7.91 30.68
N ASP A 212 -12.10 7.75 31.60
CA ASP A 212 -11.89 6.92 32.77
C ASP A 212 -11.83 5.45 32.37
N ALA A 213 -10.74 4.77 32.72
CA ALA A 213 -10.46 3.39 32.28
C ALA A 213 -11.46 2.37 32.88
N GLN A 214 -12.15 2.70 33.97
CA GLN A 214 -13.13 1.82 34.60
C GLN A 214 -14.52 1.98 34.02
N THR A 215 -14.97 3.20 33.80
CA THR A 215 -16.35 3.52 33.40
C THR A 215 -16.51 3.82 31.92
N GLY A 216 -15.45 4.20 31.20
CA GLY A 216 -15.49 4.66 29.82
C GLY A 216 -16.04 6.08 29.66
N VAL A 217 -16.28 6.80 30.75
CA VAL A 217 -16.77 8.18 30.69
C VAL A 217 -15.66 9.11 30.23
N VAL A 218 -15.94 9.91 29.19
CA VAL A 218 -15.02 10.93 28.69
C VAL A 218 -14.95 12.09 29.69
N ALA A 219 -13.80 12.28 30.29
CA ALA A 219 -13.52 13.34 31.26
C ALA A 219 -13.07 14.67 30.59
N ARG A 220 -12.37 14.58 29.47
CA ARG A 220 -11.85 15.72 28.70
C ARG A 220 -11.87 15.40 27.20
N SER A 221 -12.04 16.42 26.38
CA SER A 221 -11.91 16.37 24.92
C SER A 221 -11.06 17.54 24.43
N PHE A 222 -10.17 17.30 23.46
CA PHE A 222 -9.27 18.29 22.89
C PHE A 222 -9.49 18.34 21.38
N ASP A 223 -9.93 19.48 20.86
CA ASP A 223 -10.02 19.74 19.41
C ASP A 223 -8.63 20.13 18.88
N LEU A 224 -8.09 19.35 17.97
CA LEU A 224 -6.78 19.56 17.35
C LEU A 224 -6.88 20.06 15.91
N SER A 225 -8.08 20.27 15.40
CA SER A 225 -8.34 20.68 14.03
C SER A 225 -7.66 22.03 13.71
N VAL A 226 -7.10 22.14 12.50
CA VAL A 226 -6.45 23.35 11.97
C VAL A 226 -7.10 23.86 10.70
N SER A 227 -8.07 23.12 10.13
CA SER A 227 -8.73 23.42 8.86
C SER A 227 -10.25 23.45 9.05
N GLU A 228 -10.97 24.03 8.10
CA GLU A 228 -12.44 23.87 7.99
C GLU A 228 -12.82 22.41 7.71
N ASN A 229 -11.93 21.66 7.07
CA ASN A 229 -12.16 20.24 6.74
C ASN A 229 -11.61 19.33 7.86
N VAL A 230 -12.37 18.31 8.20
CA VAL A 230 -12.06 17.27 9.18
C VAL A 230 -12.34 15.90 8.54
N PRO A 231 -11.36 14.96 8.52
CA PRO A 231 -10.02 15.06 9.05
C PRO A 231 -9.07 15.93 8.21
N ALA A 232 -8.09 16.54 8.89
CA ALA A 232 -6.97 17.25 8.27
C ALA A 232 -5.67 17.00 9.02
N THR A 233 -5.73 16.74 10.32
CA THR A 233 -4.54 16.58 11.18
C THR A 233 -4.12 15.13 11.37
N TYR A 234 -5.07 14.21 11.39
CA TYR A 234 -4.86 12.77 11.59
C TYR A 234 -4.02 12.44 12.84
N PRO A 235 -4.51 12.64 14.07
CA PRO A 235 -3.81 12.26 15.30
C PRO A 235 -3.50 10.76 15.29
N ILE A 236 -2.21 10.36 15.44
CA ILE A 236 -1.78 8.95 15.26
C ILE A 236 -1.01 8.38 16.45
N ALA A 237 -0.26 9.19 17.16
CA ALA A 237 0.51 8.74 18.32
C ALA A 237 0.27 9.67 19.52
N VAL A 238 0.23 9.09 20.71
CA VAL A 238 0.03 9.83 21.96
C VAL A 238 0.87 9.23 23.07
N VAL A 239 1.49 10.09 23.87
CA VAL A 239 2.22 9.71 25.10
C VAL A 239 1.87 10.68 26.23
N ALA A 240 1.86 10.19 27.47
CA ALA A 240 1.55 10.99 28.65
C ALA A 240 2.72 10.97 29.65
N THR A 241 2.92 12.06 30.39
CA THR A 241 3.90 12.11 31.48
C THR A 241 3.46 11.25 32.67
N GLN A 242 4.43 10.70 33.40
CA GLN A 242 4.17 9.82 34.56
C GLN A 242 3.35 10.49 35.67
N ASP A 243 3.42 11.81 35.76
CA ASP A 243 2.63 12.58 36.76
C ASP A 243 1.19 12.84 36.30
N GLY A 244 0.84 12.39 35.07
CA GLY A 244 -0.51 12.53 34.50
C GLY A 244 -0.94 13.96 34.18
N ARG A 245 0.00 14.91 34.10
CA ARG A 245 -0.33 16.35 33.92
C ARG A 245 -0.24 16.82 32.48
N ARG A 246 0.66 16.22 31.69
CA ARG A 246 0.94 16.60 30.31
C ARG A 246 0.82 15.39 29.39
N ALA A 247 0.45 15.65 28.16
CA ALA A 247 0.53 14.65 27.08
C ALA A 247 1.01 15.29 25.79
N PHE A 248 1.50 14.44 24.88
CA PHE A 248 1.97 14.89 23.57
C PHE A 248 1.31 14.02 22.50
N VAL A 249 0.90 14.66 21.40
CA VAL A 249 0.16 14.05 20.31
C VAL A 249 0.86 14.37 18.99
N ALA A 250 1.12 13.35 18.18
CA ALA A 250 1.62 13.52 16.83
C ALA A 250 0.46 13.65 15.84
N LEU A 251 0.49 14.72 15.06
CA LEU A 251 -0.47 15.01 14.00
C LEU A 251 0.15 14.64 12.65
N TRP A 252 -0.23 13.50 12.12
CA TRP A 252 0.42 12.84 11.00
C TRP A 252 0.56 13.73 9.77
N ASN A 253 -0.56 14.28 9.29
CA ASN A 253 -0.60 15.02 8.04
C ASN A 253 0.01 16.43 8.14
N VAL A 254 -0.38 17.18 9.16
CA VAL A 254 0.05 18.60 9.29
C VAL A 254 1.44 18.76 9.90
N SER A 255 2.13 17.65 10.18
CA SER A 255 3.52 17.63 10.63
C SER A 255 3.75 18.40 11.93
N GLU A 256 2.84 18.27 12.88
CA GLU A 256 2.93 18.90 14.19
C GLU A 256 3.03 17.87 15.30
N VAL A 257 3.68 18.25 16.39
CA VAL A 257 3.49 17.66 17.71
C VAL A 257 2.77 18.68 18.58
N VAL A 258 1.73 18.25 19.27
CA VAL A 258 0.91 19.09 20.14
C VAL A 258 1.10 18.66 21.58
N GLU A 259 1.20 19.64 22.47
CA GLU A 259 1.19 19.45 23.91
C GLU A 259 -0.16 19.75 24.51
N LEU A 260 -0.65 18.84 25.37
CA LEU A 260 -1.90 18.94 26.10
C LEU A 260 -1.63 19.13 27.59
N ASP A 261 -2.30 20.09 28.22
CA ASP A 261 -2.44 20.18 29.67
C ASP A 261 -3.66 19.37 30.09
N LEU A 262 -3.43 18.22 30.71
CA LEU A 262 -4.49 17.29 31.12
C LEU A 262 -5.24 17.78 32.37
N VAL A 263 -4.67 18.72 33.14
CA VAL A 263 -5.32 19.29 34.33
C VAL A 263 -6.29 20.39 33.91
N GLU A 264 -5.81 21.37 33.14
CA GLU A 264 -6.63 22.47 32.66
C GLU A 264 -7.59 22.06 31.51
N GLY A 265 -7.28 20.98 30.80
CA GLY A 265 -8.06 20.50 29.66
C GLY A 265 -7.87 21.35 28.39
N THR A 266 -6.65 21.84 28.16
CA THR A 266 -6.33 22.75 27.06
C THR A 266 -5.15 22.26 26.23
N VAL A 267 -5.07 22.74 24.98
CA VAL A 267 -3.86 22.64 24.16
C VAL A 267 -2.88 23.71 24.64
N SER A 268 -1.77 23.28 25.22
CA SER A 268 -0.77 24.18 25.81
C SER A 268 0.35 24.57 24.85
N GLY A 269 0.56 23.81 23.77
CA GLY A 269 1.58 24.13 22.79
C GLY A 269 1.41 23.37 21.47
N ARG A 270 1.91 23.97 20.39
CA ARG A 270 2.03 23.33 19.07
C ARG A 270 3.43 23.56 18.53
N LEU A 271 4.06 22.50 18.02
CA LEU A 271 5.39 22.55 17.45
C LEU A 271 5.35 21.96 16.02
N SER A 272 5.57 22.83 15.04
CA SER A 272 5.66 22.39 13.65
C SER A 272 7.00 21.71 13.36
N LEU A 273 6.95 20.57 12.70
CA LEU A 273 8.08 19.78 12.22
C LEU A 273 8.14 19.77 10.67
N MET A 274 7.39 20.65 10.02
CA MET A 274 7.44 20.85 8.56
C MET A 274 8.83 21.26 8.11
N LYS A 275 9.22 20.86 6.89
CA LYS A 275 10.41 21.43 6.25
C LYS A 275 10.19 22.93 6.01
N PRO A 276 11.17 23.78 6.24
CA PRO A 276 11.04 25.22 5.96
C PRO A 276 10.62 25.49 4.51
N LYS A 277 9.67 26.40 4.32
CA LYS A 277 9.12 26.86 3.02
C LYS A 277 8.11 25.93 2.34
N SER A 278 7.58 24.94 3.02
CA SER A 278 6.67 23.97 2.43
C SER A 278 5.31 24.07 3.09
N VAL A 279 4.40 24.89 2.55
CA VAL A 279 3.03 25.01 3.04
C VAL A 279 2.09 23.99 2.39
N THR A 280 2.45 23.51 1.19
CA THR A 280 1.63 22.58 0.38
C THR A 280 2.40 21.33 -0.06
N ALA A 281 3.69 21.23 0.27
CA ALA A 281 4.46 20.03 0.00
C ALA A 281 4.10 18.91 0.99
N PRO A 282 4.46 17.65 0.66
CA PRO A 282 4.24 16.51 1.53
C PRO A 282 4.70 16.78 2.96
N GLY A 283 3.91 16.39 3.93
CA GLY A 283 4.23 16.53 5.34
C GLY A 283 5.49 15.76 5.73
N SER A 284 5.97 15.99 6.97
CA SER A 284 7.07 15.20 7.56
C SER A 284 6.61 13.92 8.22
N HIS A 285 5.30 13.73 8.40
CA HIS A 285 4.63 12.58 9.02
C HIS A 285 5.22 12.20 10.38
N PRO A 286 4.99 12.98 11.46
CA PRO A 286 5.26 12.51 12.80
C PRO A 286 4.31 11.35 13.14
N CYS A 287 4.82 10.11 13.14
CA CYS A 287 4.01 8.89 13.18
C CYS A 287 4.22 8.05 14.43
N ALA A 288 5.26 8.32 15.22
CA ALA A 288 5.53 7.67 16.50
C ALA A 288 6.17 8.65 17.49
N LEU A 289 5.84 8.50 18.77
CA LEU A 289 6.38 9.30 19.86
C LEU A 289 7.04 8.42 20.92
N LEU A 290 8.16 8.87 21.46
CA LEU A 290 8.83 8.24 22.60
C LEU A 290 9.23 9.32 23.63
N LEU A 291 8.77 9.17 24.86
CA LEU A 291 8.99 10.11 25.93
C LEU A 291 10.13 9.64 26.84
N ASP A 292 11.21 10.44 26.96
CA ASP A 292 12.26 10.30 27.97
C ASP A 292 12.20 11.44 28.99
N GLU A 293 11.38 11.25 30.03
CA GLU A 293 11.23 12.26 31.09
C GLU A 293 12.52 12.47 31.87
N ARG A 294 13.42 11.51 31.95
CA ARG A 294 14.70 11.61 32.65
C ARG A 294 15.63 12.60 31.95
N ALA A 295 15.68 12.52 30.64
CA ALA A 295 16.42 13.44 29.79
C ALA A 295 15.68 14.78 29.59
N GLY A 296 14.35 14.82 29.80
CA GLY A 296 13.48 15.93 29.46
C GLY A 296 13.30 16.07 27.95
N LEU A 297 13.24 14.94 27.24
CA LEU A 297 13.15 14.87 25.79
C LEU A 297 11.91 14.07 25.35
N LEU A 298 11.34 14.50 24.27
CA LEU A 298 10.38 13.78 23.48
C LEU A 298 10.99 13.53 22.09
N TYR A 299 10.95 12.29 21.63
CA TYR A 299 11.38 11.93 20.29
C TYR A 299 10.15 11.70 19.41
N ALA A 300 10.20 12.15 18.16
CA ALA A 300 9.17 11.95 17.16
C ALA A 300 9.80 11.37 15.87
N ALA A 301 9.33 10.20 15.44
CA ALA A 301 9.70 9.65 14.15
C ALA A 301 8.98 10.41 13.03
N LEU A 302 9.72 10.84 12.03
CA LEU A 302 9.24 11.61 10.90
C LEU A 302 9.43 10.78 9.64
N SER A 303 8.47 9.89 9.36
CA SER A 303 8.61 8.87 8.30
C SER A 303 8.84 9.51 6.93
N ASN A 304 8.09 10.55 6.61
CA ASN A 304 8.20 11.24 5.33
C ASN A 304 9.33 12.30 5.29
N ARG A 305 10.33 12.16 6.19
CA ARG A 305 11.51 13.04 6.25
C ARG A 305 12.82 12.29 6.49
N ASP A 306 12.78 10.95 6.65
CA ASP A 306 13.94 10.12 7.01
C ASP A 306 14.66 10.59 8.29
N ALA A 307 13.93 11.03 9.29
CA ALA A 307 14.51 11.65 10.48
C ALA A 307 13.76 11.32 11.77
N VAL A 308 14.45 11.44 12.89
CA VAL A 308 13.82 11.49 14.22
C VAL A 308 14.06 12.86 14.83
N ALA A 309 13.00 13.59 15.18
CA ALA A 309 13.09 14.85 15.88
C ALA A 309 13.29 14.62 17.38
N ALA A 310 14.20 15.38 18.00
CA ALA A 310 14.33 15.49 19.44
C ALA A 310 13.77 16.84 19.91
N ILE A 311 12.80 16.79 20.81
CA ILE A 311 12.05 17.94 21.31
C ILE A 311 12.32 18.08 22.81
N SER A 312 12.74 19.24 23.24
CA SER A 312 12.92 19.56 24.67
C SER A 312 11.57 19.85 25.31
N ILE A 313 11.27 19.13 26.39
CA ILE A 313 10.01 19.27 27.14
C ILE A 313 10.21 19.74 28.57
N GLY A 314 11.47 20.08 28.93
CA GLY A 314 11.88 20.43 30.28
C GLY A 314 12.00 19.22 31.22
N LYS A 315 12.92 19.29 32.15
CA LYS A 315 13.14 18.20 33.14
C LYS A 315 12.12 18.28 34.27
N LYS A 316 11.68 17.15 34.76
CA LYS A 316 10.80 17.02 35.94
C LYS A 316 11.42 17.79 37.14
N GLY A 317 10.65 18.71 37.73
CA GLY A 317 11.08 19.52 38.88
C GLY A 317 11.97 20.74 38.54
N ALA A 318 12.21 21.07 37.29
CA ALA A 318 12.91 22.29 36.91
C ALA A 318 12.03 23.51 37.24
N THR A 319 12.64 24.52 37.91
CA THR A 319 11.98 25.79 38.27
C THR A 319 11.81 26.74 37.07
N LYS A 320 12.22 26.34 35.89
CA LYS A 320 12.12 27.13 34.64
C LYS A 320 10.84 26.85 33.89
N ILE A 321 10.36 27.95 33.31
CA ILE A 321 9.27 28.08 32.36
C ILE A 321 9.20 26.86 31.44
N HIS A 322 7.97 26.40 31.27
CA HIS A 322 7.51 25.46 30.26
C HIS A 322 8.39 25.49 29.00
N GLU A 323 9.05 24.36 28.70
CA GLU A 323 9.89 24.21 27.52
C GLU A 323 9.23 23.21 26.59
N PHE A 324 8.92 23.64 25.37
CA PHE A 324 8.41 22.79 24.29
C PHE A 324 8.99 23.28 22.96
N THR A 325 10.23 22.86 22.70
CA THR A 325 11.00 23.37 21.55
C THR A 325 11.81 22.30 20.86
N LEU A 326 11.93 22.39 19.55
CA LEU A 326 12.80 21.53 18.77
C LEU A 326 14.26 21.72 19.19
N ARG A 327 14.95 20.64 19.49
CA ARG A 327 16.36 20.61 19.86
C ARG A 327 17.28 20.24 18.70
N GLY A 328 16.85 19.29 17.83
CA GLY A 328 17.60 18.82 16.68
C GLY A 328 16.98 17.58 16.06
N TYR A 329 17.70 17.00 15.11
CA TYR A 329 17.26 15.82 14.39
C TYR A 329 18.36 14.75 14.36
N PHE A 330 17.93 13.48 14.33
CA PHE A 330 18.75 12.34 13.92
C PHE A 330 18.40 11.97 12.50
N ASP A 331 19.40 11.69 11.68
CA ASP A 331 19.24 11.06 10.38
C ASP A 331 18.94 9.57 10.58
N THR A 332 18.12 8.98 9.72
CA THR A 332 17.84 7.55 9.75
C THR A 332 18.21 6.87 8.43
N ARG A 333 18.75 7.62 7.46
CA ARG A 333 19.19 7.11 6.17
C ARG A 333 20.40 6.19 6.30
N LEU A 334 20.51 5.26 5.36
CA LEU A 334 21.64 4.34 5.26
C LEU A 334 22.94 5.10 4.88
N PRO A 335 24.11 4.62 5.29
CA PRO A 335 25.38 5.19 4.86
C PRO A 335 25.49 5.28 3.33
N GLY A 336 25.64 6.51 2.83
CA GLY A 336 25.71 6.78 1.39
C GLY A 336 24.34 6.93 0.70
N GLN A 337 23.24 6.81 1.39
CA GLN A 337 21.90 7.07 0.86
C GLN A 337 21.73 8.57 0.58
N SER A 338 21.50 8.92 -0.67
CA SER A 338 21.29 10.30 -1.11
C SER A 338 19.83 10.67 -1.31
N TYR A 339 18.99 9.67 -1.52
CA TYR A 339 17.56 9.81 -1.81
C TYR A 339 16.71 9.50 -0.59
N PHE A 340 15.46 9.95 -0.58
CA PHE A 340 14.43 9.60 0.39
C PHE A 340 14.17 8.08 0.39
N GLY A 341 13.72 7.51 1.54
CA GLY A 341 13.24 6.14 1.59
C GLY A 341 13.73 5.30 2.78
N ALA A 342 14.14 5.93 3.89
CA ALA A 342 14.36 5.22 5.15
C ALA A 342 13.05 5.02 5.92
N GLU A 343 12.19 6.03 5.99
CA GLU A 343 10.84 6.02 6.57
C GLU A 343 10.80 5.49 8.02
N PRO A 344 11.38 6.19 9.01
CA PRO A 344 11.31 5.78 10.41
C PRO A 344 9.85 5.78 10.90
N SER A 345 9.35 4.65 11.37
CA SER A 345 7.93 4.40 11.66
C SER A 345 7.62 4.06 13.11
N ALA A 346 8.62 3.67 13.91
CA ALA A 346 8.48 3.35 15.33
C ALA A 346 9.76 3.64 16.09
N LEU A 347 9.64 3.88 17.41
CA LEU A 347 10.74 4.23 18.30
C LEU A 347 10.76 3.34 19.55
N ALA A 348 11.94 2.98 20.00
CA ALA A 348 12.18 2.39 21.32
C ALA A 348 13.52 2.91 21.88
N GLN A 349 13.74 2.73 23.19
CA GLN A 349 14.97 3.14 23.85
C GLN A 349 15.44 2.03 24.79
N ASN A 350 16.74 1.84 24.92
CA ASN A 350 17.26 0.90 25.91
C ASN A 350 17.05 1.42 27.35
N ALA A 351 17.17 0.53 28.33
CA ALA A 351 16.90 0.87 29.75
C ALA A 351 17.75 2.02 30.28
N SER A 352 18.96 2.22 29.80
CA SER A 352 19.85 3.30 30.24
C SER A 352 19.57 4.64 29.57
N GLY A 353 18.84 4.66 28.47
CA GLY A 353 18.66 5.86 27.63
C GLY A 353 19.87 6.19 26.75
N SER A 354 20.86 5.29 26.67
CA SER A 354 22.07 5.51 25.87
C SER A 354 21.92 5.14 24.39
N ARG A 355 20.85 4.43 24.03
CA ARG A 355 20.52 4.06 22.66
C ARG A 355 19.06 4.32 22.38
N LEU A 356 18.82 4.98 21.26
CA LEU A 356 17.51 5.16 20.67
C LEU A 356 17.44 4.29 19.40
N TYR A 357 16.38 3.54 19.23
CA TYR A 357 16.11 2.65 18.12
C TYR A 357 14.99 3.25 17.26
N ALA A 358 15.19 3.31 15.96
CA ALA A 358 14.16 3.71 15.00
C ALA A 358 13.95 2.59 13.98
N ALA A 359 12.72 2.11 13.88
CA ALA A 359 12.35 1.15 12.83
C ALA A 359 12.20 1.91 11.51
N ASN A 360 13.05 1.62 10.56
CA ASN A 360 12.98 2.16 9.21
C ASN A 360 12.14 1.23 8.34
N LEU A 361 10.88 1.56 8.17
CA LEU A 361 9.92 0.81 7.35
C LEU A 361 10.43 0.68 5.91
N GLY A 362 10.92 1.79 5.35
CA GLY A 362 11.37 1.84 3.96
C GLY A 362 12.72 1.16 3.70
N SER A 363 13.56 0.90 4.69
CA SER A 363 14.86 0.23 4.48
C SER A 363 14.98 -1.16 5.13
N ASP A 364 13.89 -1.72 5.63
CA ASP A 364 13.83 -3.04 6.28
C ASP A 364 14.91 -3.21 7.36
N ALA A 365 15.04 -2.20 8.22
CA ALA A 365 16.11 -2.15 9.21
C ALA A 365 15.70 -1.38 10.47
N VAL A 366 16.42 -1.62 11.56
CA VAL A 366 16.41 -0.75 12.74
C VAL A 366 17.66 0.11 12.73
N ALA A 367 17.50 1.44 12.70
CA ALA A 367 18.57 2.40 12.89
C ALA A 367 18.91 2.54 14.38
N ILE A 368 20.19 2.53 14.71
CA ILE A 368 20.70 2.71 16.08
C ILE A 368 21.25 4.13 16.21
N LEU A 369 20.66 4.91 17.12
CA LEU A 369 20.97 6.33 17.32
C LEU A 369 21.59 6.55 18.70
N ASP A 370 22.45 7.59 18.80
CA ASP A 370 23.05 8.01 20.08
C ASP A 370 22.37 9.29 20.60
N PRO A 371 21.48 9.21 21.61
CA PRO A 371 20.83 10.39 22.16
C PRO A 371 21.80 11.43 22.75
N HIS A 372 22.98 11.02 23.18
CA HIS A 372 24.00 11.91 23.74
C HIS A 372 24.81 12.63 22.67
N GLY A 373 24.82 12.10 21.44
CA GLY A 373 25.51 12.67 20.28
C GLY A 373 24.69 13.64 19.46
N LEU A 374 23.55 14.15 19.98
CA LEU A 374 22.68 15.05 19.23
C LEU A 374 23.42 16.33 18.82
N ALA A 375 23.53 16.55 17.53
CA ALA A 375 24.21 17.70 16.93
C ALA A 375 23.43 19.01 17.23
N THR A 376 24.14 20.09 17.42
CA THR A 376 23.56 21.42 17.61
C THR A 376 23.17 22.08 16.30
N SER A 377 23.65 21.57 15.19
CA SER A 377 23.28 21.96 13.83
C SER A 377 23.34 20.77 12.88
N GLY A 378 22.44 20.71 11.90
CA GLY A 378 22.31 19.57 11.00
C GLY A 378 21.58 18.39 11.62
N MET A 379 21.83 17.20 11.12
CA MET A 379 21.32 15.93 11.63
C MET A 379 22.46 15.10 12.20
N SER A 380 22.19 14.36 13.28
CA SER A 380 23.14 13.38 13.83
C SER A 380 23.01 12.06 13.08
N GLU A 381 24.13 11.53 12.63
CA GLU A 381 24.18 10.27 11.88
C GLU A 381 23.85 9.07 12.78
N PRO A 382 23.23 8.00 12.25
CA PRO A 382 23.06 6.74 12.98
C PRO A 382 24.41 6.06 13.23
N ILE A 383 24.50 5.30 14.33
CA ILE A 383 25.69 4.52 14.66
C ILE A 383 25.82 3.29 13.75
N GLY A 384 24.71 2.75 13.32
CA GLY A 384 24.60 1.60 12.43
C GLY A 384 23.19 1.07 12.36
N PHE A 385 23.04 -0.09 11.71
CA PHE A 385 21.74 -0.68 11.38
C PHE A 385 21.71 -2.18 11.66
N VAL A 386 20.51 -2.67 12.02
CA VAL A 386 20.22 -4.10 12.16
C VAL A 386 19.16 -4.49 11.13
N PRO A 387 19.39 -5.51 10.28
CA PRO A 387 18.40 -5.95 9.30
C PRO A 387 17.19 -6.60 10.00
N THR A 388 16.02 -6.42 9.41
CA THR A 388 14.77 -7.00 9.89
C THR A 388 14.12 -7.85 8.80
N GLU A 389 12.97 -8.44 9.08
CA GLU A 389 12.04 -8.83 8.04
C GLU A 389 11.33 -7.61 7.46
N LEU A 390 10.51 -7.82 6.41
CA LEU A 390 9.93 -6.78 5.57
C LEU A 390 9.03 -5.82 6.36
N MET A 391 9.31 -4.53 6.26
CA MET A 391 8.58 -3.41 6.81
C MET A 391 8.47 -3.43 8.36
N PRO A 392 9.55 -3.13 9.08
CA PRO A 392 9.50 -3.00 10.54
C PRO A 392 8.63 -1.79 10.94
N ILE A 393 7.57 -2.04 11.72
CA ILE A 393 6.48 -1.08 11.96
C ILE A 393 6.26 -0.75 13.44
N ALA A 394 6.68 -1.64 14.34
CA ALA A 394 6.60 -1.40 15.77
C ALA A 394 7.83 -1.90 16.51
N LEU A 395 8.23 -1.17 17.57
CA LEU A 395 9.34 -1.49 18.45
C LEU A 395 8.92 -1.46 19.91
N ALA A 396 9.50 -2.34 20.70
CA ALA A 396 9.41 -2.29 22.15
C ALA A 396 10.70 -2.83 22.79
N SER A 397 11.06 -2.37 23.99
CA SER A 397 12.20 -2.86 24.77
C SER A 397 11.75 -3.29 26.15
N ASP A 398 12.23 -4.45 26.63
CA ASP A 398 12.09 -4.89 28.01
C ASP A 398 13.30 -4.50 28.86
N GLY A 399 14.28 -3.78 28.26
CA GLY A 399 15.55 -3.39 28.89
C GLY A 399 16.65 -4.42 28.77
N ARG A 400 16.39 -5.57 28.13
CA ARG A 400 17.33 -6.60 27.77
C ARG A 400 17.22 -6.96 26.28
N HIS A 401 16.01 -7.01 25.78
CA HIS A 401 15.72 -7.34 24.39
C HIS A 401 15.00 -6.19 23.71
N LEU A 402 15.37 -5.95 22.49
CA LEU A 402 14.61 -5.16 21.53
C LEU A 402 13.69 -6.10 20.76
N PHE A 403 12.39 -5.84 20.82
CA PHE A 403 11.37 -6.52 20.02
C PHE A 403 11.08 -5.68 18.79
N VAL A 404 11.11 -6.32 17.63
CA VAL A 404 10.86 -5.68 16.34
C VAL A 404 9.68 -6.40 15.68
N ALA A 405 8.60 -5.68 15.42
CA ALA A 405 7.47 -6.20 14.65
C ALA A 405 7.58 -5.77 13.19
N SER A 406 7.56 -6.74 12.28
CA SER A 406 7.56 -6.53 10.84
C SER A 406 6.17 -6.77 10.26
N ALA A 407 5.69 -5.83 9.45
CA ALA A 407 4.32 -5.82 8.95
C ALA A 407 3.99 -6.94 7.97
N LYS A 408 4.95 -7.25 7.10
CA LYS A 408 4.79 -8.21 5.99
C LYS A 408 5.69 -9.44 6.12
N GLY A 409 6.44 -9.61 7.23
CA GLY A 409 7.30 -10.76 7.53
C GLY A 409 8.27 -11.07 6.39
N THR A 410 8.09 -12.21 5.71
CA THR A 410 8.89 -12.59 4.54
C THR A 410 8.20 -12.27 3.19
N GLY A 411 7.13 -11.46 3.20
CA GLY A 411 6.32 -11.19 2.03
C GLY A 411 5.45 -12.39 1.62
N THR A 412 4.91 -12.38 0.41
CA THR A 412 4.08 -13.45 -0.13
C THR A 412 4.87 -14.53 -0.85
N GLY A 413 6.02 -14.21 -1.42
CA GLY A 413 6.66 -15.10 -2.35
C GLY A 413 8.17 -15.17 -2.32
N PRO A 414 8.76 -15.76 -3.34
CA PRO A 414 8.18 -16.13 -4.64
C PRO A 414 7.25 -17.33 -4.63
N ASN A 415 7.13 -18.05 -3.55
CA ASN A 415 6.15 -19.14 -3.42
C ASN A 415 5.52 -19.08 -2.03
N ASN A 416 4.36 -18.50 -1.94
CA ASN A 416 3.62 -18.27 -0.69
C ASN A 416 3.29 -19.54 0.10
N THR A 417 3.34 -20.72 -0.51
CA THR A 417 3.08 -21.99 0.19
C THR A 417 4.19 -22.36 1.18
N ALA A 418 5.41 -21.88 0.98
CA ALA A 418 6.55 -22.15 1.86
C ALA A 418 6.44 -21.43 3.21
N GLN A 419 5.59 -20.42 3.31
CA GLN A 419 5.50 -19.54 4.47
C GLN A 419 4.47 -19.98 5.52
N ARG A 420 3.68 -21.02 5.26
CA ARG A 420 2.60 -21.44 6.17
C ARG A 420 3.11 -22.38 7.25
N PRO A 421 2.83 -22.10 8.53
CA PRO A 421 3.18 -23.01 9.62
C PRO A 421 2.42 -24.33 9.46
N THR A 422 3.15 -25.45 9.46
CA THR A 422 2.55 -26.79 9.38
C THR A 422 1.68 -27.14 10.60
N ASP A 423 1.88 -26.52 11.75
CA ASP A 423 1.12 -26.79 12.99
C ASP A 423 -0.21 -26.04 13.07
N ALA A 424 -0.32 -24.84 12.48
CA ALA A 424 -1.57 -24.07 12.43
C ALA A 424 -2.63 -24.73 11.51
N THR A 425 -2.20 -25.63 10.63
CA THR A 425 -3.05 -26.32 9.67
C THR A 425 -3.47 -27.72 10.11
N LYS A 426 -3.13 -28.11 11.34
CA LYS A 426 -3.43 -29.44 11.89
C LYS A 426 -4.95 -29.64 12.01
N GLY A 427 -5.52 -30.44 11.13
CA GLY A 427 -6.96 -30.68 11.06
C GLY A 427 -7.69 -29.95 9.94
N LEU A 428 -7.01 -29.08 9.20
CA LEU A 428 -7.56 -28.41 8.02
C LEU A 428 -7.06 -29.10 6.74
N VAL A 429 -7.95 -29.34 5.79
CA VAL A 429 -7.57 -29.93 4.48
C VAL A 429 -6.93 -28.81 3.62
N MET A 430 -5.75 -28.35 4.03
CA MET A 430 -5.06 -27.16 3.52
C MET A 430 -3.98 -27.46 2.48
N THR A 431 -3.71 -28.71 2.16
CA THR A 431 -2.60 -29.12 1.28
C THR A 431 -2.72 -28.60 -0.16
N LYS A 432 -3.75 -27.78 -0.48
CA LYS A 432 -4.01 -27.28 -1.82
C LYS A 432 -4.28 -25.77 -1.91
N LEU A 433 -4.25 -25.03 -0.80
CA LEU A 433 -4.38 -23.57 -0.87
C LEU A 433 -3.01 -22.97 -1.23
N LYS A 434 -2.69 -23.01 -2.51
CA LYS A 434 -1.42 -22.41 -2.98
C LYS A 434 -1.49 -20.90 -3.06
N PHE A 435 -2.66 -20.35 -3.37
CA PHE A 435 -2.86 -18.95 -3.66
C PHE A 435 -4.22 -18.52 -3.14
N THR A 436 -4.32 -17.30 -2.68
CA THR A 436 -5.55 -16.69 -2.22
C THR A 436 -5.43 -15.16 -2.43
N TYR A 437 -6.38 -14.39 -1.96
CA TYR A 437 -6.35 -12.94 -2.00
C TYR A 437 -5.06 -12.40 -1.35
N GLY A 438 -4.30 -11.56 -2.07
CA GLY A 438 -2.98 -11.07 -1.68
C GLY A 438 -2.88 -10.66 -0.21
N PRO A 439 -3.76 -9.78 0.32
CA PRO A 439 -3.74 -9.37 1.72
C PRO A 439 -3.80 -10.51 2.75
N THR A 440 -4.41 -11.65 2.40
CA THR A 440 -4.52 -12.82 3.30
C THR A 440 -3.29 -13.72 3.28
N LEU A 441 -2.36 -13.49 2.38
CA LEU A 441 -1.10 -14.23 2.25
C LEU A 441 0.01 -13.63 3.10
N LEU A 442 -0.12 -12.36 3.45
CA LEU A 442 0.84 -11.66 4.30
C LEU A 442 0.74 -12.13 5.75
N TYR A 443 1.86 -12.17 6.43
CA TYR A 443 1.98 -12.44 7.85
C TYR A 443 2.93 -11.44 8.48
N GLY A 444 2.60 -11.01 9.68
CA GLY A 444 3.53 -10.27 10.51
C GLY A 444 4.54 -11.19 11.19
N ALA A 445 5.56 -10.58 11.72
CA ALA A 445 6.56 -11.29 12.53
C ALA A 445 7.02 -10.43 13.71
N ILE A 446 7.45 -11.08 14.80
CA ILE A 446 8.10 -10.42 15.94
C ILE A 446 9.47 -11.05 16.12
N ALA A 447 10.52 -10.27 15.90
CA ALA A 447 11.90 -10.64 16.21
C ALA A 447 12.27 -10.17 17.62
N GLN A 448 13.10 -10.97 18.32
CA GLN A 448 13.61 -10.66 19.66
C GLN A 448 15.14 -10.57 19.59
N LEU A 449 15.70 -9.38 19.70
CA LEU A 449 17.14 -9.09 19.62
C LEU A 449 17.69 -8.85 21.01
N ASP A 450 18.81 -9.50 21.37
CA ASP A 450 19.54 -9.19 22.59
C ASP A 450 20.24 -7.83 22.43
N GLU A 451 19.85 -6.82 23.20
CA GLU A 451 20.38 -5.46 23.11
C GLU A 451 21.90 -5.41 23.28
N ALA A 452 22.47 -6.24 24.15
CA ALA A 452 23.92 -6.32 24.34
C ALA A 452 24.64 -6.93 23.14
N GLY A 453 23.98 -7.84 22.40
CA GLY A 453 24.48 -8.45 21.18
C GLY A 453 24.49 -7.51 19.98
N ILE A 454 23.57 -6.58 19.93
CA ILE A 454 23.44 -5.62 18.82
C ILE A 454 24.76 -4.86 18.59
N GLU A 455 25.34 -4.27 19.66
CA GLU A 455 26.55 -3.43 19.53
C GLU A 455 27.76 -4.23 19.01
N SER A 456 27.93 -5.45 19.46
CA SER A 456 29.08 -6.28 19.06
C SER A 456 29.03 -6.72 17.59
N GLY A 457 27.83 -6.86 17.02
CA GLY A 457 27.61 -7.28 15.62
C GLY A 457 27.28 -6.14 14.66
N LEU A 458 27.19 -4.89 15.13
CA LEU A 458 26.55 -3.78 14.43
C LEU A 458 27.18 -3.48 13.07
N LYS A 459 28.50 -3.56 12.93
CA LYS A 459 29.16 -3.33 11.66
C LYS A 459 28.75 -4.36 10.61
N ALA A 460 28.76 -5.65 10.95
CA ALA A 460 28.38 -6.72 10.04
C ALA A 460 26.88 -6.64 9.72
N ALA A 461 26.04 -6.32 10.69
CA ALA A 461 24.61 -6.10 10.48
C ALA A 461 24.35 -4.93 9.53
N THR A 462 25.06 -3.81 9.69
CA THR A 462 24.97 -2.67 8.77
C THR A 462 25.37 -3.06 7.34
N ASP A 463 26.44 -3.87 7.19
CA ASP A 463 26.86 -4.35 5.85
C ASP A 463 25.77 -5.20 5.18
N VAL A 464 25.04 -6.01 5.95
CA VAL A 464 23.88 -6.78 5.47
C VAL A 464 22.76 -5.83 5.02
N VAL A 465 22.42 -4.81 5.81
CA VAL A 465 21.38 -3.84 5.44
C VAL A 465 21.74 -3.10 4.16
N LEU A 466 23.01 -2.71 3.99
CA LEU A 466 23.46 -2.09 2.75
C LEU A 466 23.33 -3.03 1.53
N GLN A 467 23.56 -4.33 1.73
CA GLN A 467 23.36 -5.33 0.69
C GLN A 467 21.87 -5.53 0.40
N SER A 468 21.01 -5.68 1.42
CA SER A 468 19.55 -5.81 1.30
C SER A 468 18.97 -4.67 0.47
N ASN A 469 19.41 -3.45 0.71
CA ASN A 469 18.97 -2.26 -0.01
C ASN A 469 19.72 -2.02 -1.33
N ARG A 470 20.52 -2.98 -1.78
CA ARG A 470 21.30 -2.94 -3.04
C ARG A 470 22.23 -1.73 -3.17
N MET A 471 22.56 -1.06 -2.06
CA MET A 471 23.41 0.14 -2.03
C MET A 471 24.81 -0.06 -2.64
N LYS A 472 25.24 -1.33 -2.77
CA LYS A 472 26.52 -1.72 -3.36
C LYS A 472 26.36 -2.31 -4.77
N ALA A 473 25.14 -2.34 -5.33
CA ALA A 473 24.91 -2.85 -6.67
C ALA A 473 25.58 -1.95 -7.71
N ALA A 474 26.12 -2.57 -8.77
CA ALA A 474 26.61 -1.83 -9.90
C ALA A 474 25.44 -1.10 -10.59
N GLN A 475 25.65 0.17 -10.90
CA GLN A 475 24.65 0.91 -11.67
C GLN A 475 24.56 0.35 -13.08
N GLU A 476 23.35 -0.07 -13.46
CA GLU A 476 23.09 -0.53 -14.81
C GLU A 476 22.91 0.66 -15.76
N THR A 477 23.11 0.43 -17.05
CA THR A 477 22.90 1.41 -18.11
C THR A 477 22.19 0.75 -19.27
N ILE A 478 21.38 1.51 -19.98
CA ILE A 478 20.73 1.04 -21.21
C ILE A 478 21.69 1.32 -22.37
N GLN A 479 22.08 0.25 -23.09
CA GLN A 479 23.00 0.33 -24.21
C GLN A 479 22.24 0.17 -25.54
N PHE A 480 22.09 1.26 -26.26
CA PHE A 480 21.52 1.22 -27.62
C PHE A 480 22.60 0.85 -28.64
N ALA A 481 22.23 0.07 -29.67
CA ALA A 481 23.14 -0.34 -30.73
C ALA A 481 23.80 0.85 -31.47
N GLY A 482 23.11 2.00 -31.54
CA GLY A 482 23.61 3.24 -32.08
C GLY A 482 24.55 4.04 -31.18
N GLY A 483 24.79 3.59 -29.95
CA GLY A 483 25.64 4.26 -28.96
C GLY A 483 25.04 5.53 -28.33
N VAL A 484 23.87 5.97 -28.78
CA VAL A 484 23.17 7.15 -28.27
C VAL A 484 21.71 6.76 -27.94
N ASN A 485 21.21 7.25 -26.83
CA ASN A 485 19.80 7.09 -26.46
C ASN A 485 18.90 7.90 -27.42
N PRO A 486 18.05 7.24 -28.23
CA PRO A 486 17.17 7.93 -29.16
C PRO A 486 15.85 8.37 -28.53
N ILE A 487 15.48 7.85 -27.33
CA ILE A 487 14.17 8.01 -26.73
C ILE A 487 14.00 9.44 -26.19
N LYS A 488 12.92 10.10 -26.61
CA LYS A 488 12.51 11.43 -26.15
C LYS A 488 11.15 11.44 -25.50
N HIS A 489 10.36 10.42 -25.81
CA HIS A 489 8.99 10.30 -25.34
C HIS A 489 8.79 8.94 -24.70
N VAL A 490 8.15 8.94 -23.54
CA VAL A 490 7.72 7.75 -22.84
C VAL A 490 6.21 7.81 -22.69
N ILE A 491 5.52 6.76 -23.11
CA ILE A 491 4.10 6.56 -22.88
C ILE A 491 3.95 5.46 -21.85
N TYR A 492 3.30 5.77 -20.75
CA TYR A 492 3.06 4.88 -19.64
C TYR A 492 1.58 4.53 -19.56
N VAL A 493 1.24 3.27 -19.78
CA VAL A 493 -0.12 2.74 -19.71
C VAL A 493 -0.26 1.95 -18.43
N LEU A 494 -1.12 2.39 -17.55
CA LEU A 494 -1.47 1.74 -16.30
C LEU A 494 -2.81 1.02 -16.47
N LYS A 495 -2.83 -0.29 -16.16
CA LYS A 495 -3.96 -1.20 -16.26
C LYS A 495 -4.36 -1.67 -14.86
N GLU A 496 -5.36 -2.58 -14.74
CA GLU A 496 -5.93 -2.95 -13.44
C GLU A 496 -6.08 -4.46 -13.24
N ASN A 497 -5.36 -4.95 -12.24
CA ASN A 497 -5.55 -6.15 -11.43
C ASN A 497 -5.46 -7.50 -12.16
N ARG A 498 -4.47 -7.70 -13.06
CA ARG A 498 -4.26 -9.01 -13.67
C ARG A 498 -2.90 -9.61 -13.34
N THR A 499 -2.90 -10.94 -13.05
CA THR A 499 -1.66 -11.70 -12.90
C THR A 499 -1.12 -12.12 -14.25
N TYR A 500 0.17 -12.47 -14.29
CA TYR A 500 0.80 -13.03 -15.47
C TYR A 500 0.07 -14.26 -16.02
N ASP A 501 -0.26 -15.23 -15.17
CA ASP A 501 -0.92 -16.46 -15.62
C ASP A 501 -2.36 -16.23 -16.10
N GLN A 502 -3.08 -15.27 -15.58
CA GLN A 502 -4.44 -14.97 -16.04
C GLN A 502 -4.47 -14.54 -17.49
N VAL A 503 -3.42 -13.85 -17.96
CA VAL A 503 -3.30 -13.35 -19.34
C VAL A 503 -2.32 -14.21 -20.13
N PHE A 504 -1.08 -14.37 -19.70
CA PHE A 504 0.00 -15.02 -20.43
C PHE A 504 0.23 -16.48 -20.05
N GLY A 505 -0.66 -17.10 -19.26
CA GLY A 505 -0.53 -18.51 -18.90
C GLY A 505 -0.45 -19.42 -20.11
N ASP A 506 -1.14 -19.09 -21.21
CA ASP A 506 -1.16 -19.84 -22.47
C ASP A 506 -0.26 -19.24 -23.57
N LEU A 507 0.63 -18.28 -23.21
CA LEU A 507 1.51 -17.63 -24.19
C LEU A 507 2.35 -18.66 -24.95
N ALA A 508 2.19 -18.73 -26.26
CA ALA A 508 2.85 -19.70 -27.11
C ALA A 508 3.21 -19.13 -28.49
N LYS A 509 4.28 -19.64 -29.08
CA LYS A 509 4.67 -19.37 -30.47
C LYS A 509 4.77 -20.69 -31.23
N ASP A 510 4.04 -20.81 -32.35
CA ASP A 510 4.00 -22.00 -33.16
C ASP A 510 3.66 -23.28 -32.37
N GLY A 511 2.74 -23.13 -31.40
CA GLY A 511 2.28 -24.22 -30.52
C GLY A 511 3.27 -24.61 -29.41
N LYS A 512 4.36 -23.86 -29.21
CA LYS A 512 5.32 -24.08 -28.13
C LYS A 512 5.15 -22.99 -27.08
N PRO A 513 5.03 -23.34 -25.77
CA PRO A 513 4.99 -22.36 -24.70
C PRO A 513 6.20 -21.43 -24.72
N VAL A 514 5.98 -20.15 -24.41
CA VAL A 514 7.00 -19.10 -24.30
C VAL A 514 6.89 -18.48 -22.91
N GLY A 515 8.02 -18.35 -22.22
CA GLY A 515 8.04 -17.88 -20.83
C GLY A 515 7.55 -18.94 -19.84
N ASN A 516 7.34 -18.50 -18.59
CA ASN A 516 6.96 -19.34 -17.46
C ASN A 516 5.47 -19.17 -17.11
N GLY A 517 4.57 -19.57 -18.03
CA GLY A 517 3.12 -19.50 -17.83
C GLY A 517 2.50 -20.86 -17.48
N ASP A 518 1.36 -20.84 -16.76
CA ASP A 518 0.49 -21.98 -16.53
C ASP A 518 -0.83 -21.81 -17.29
N ALA A 519 -0.95 -22.51 -18.40
CA ALA A 519 -2.15 -22.44 -19.26
C ALA A 519 -3.46 -22.86 -18.53
N ALA A 520 -3.38 -23.59 -17.44
CA ALA A 520 -4.56 -23.94 -16.65
C ALA A 520 -5.15 -22.75 -15.88
N LEU A 521 -4.38 -21.64 -15.77
CA LEU A 521 -4.79 -20.40 -15.10
C LEU A 521 -5.13 -19.28 -16.10
N ALA A 522 -4.95 -19.47 -17.39
CA ALA A 522 -5.20 -18.49 -18.44
C ALA A 522 -6.69 -18.21 -18.62
N MET A 523 -7.26 -17.35 -17.80
CA MET A 523 -8.65 -16.93 -17.85
C MET A 523 -8.95 -16.06 -19.08
N TYR A 524 -7.98 -15.25 -19.48
CA TYR A 524 -8.07 -14.27 -20.54
C TYR A 524 -6.91 -14.44 -21.55
N GLY A 525 -6.65 -15.70 -21.95
CA GLY A 525 -5.56 -16.04 -22.85
C GLY A 525 -5.70 -15.46 -24.26
N ALA A 526 -4.91 -15.95 -25.20
CA ALA A 526 -4.72 -15.39 -26.55
C ALA A 526 -6.01 -15.10 -27.33
N GLU A 527 -7.12 -15.83 -27.08
CA GLU A 527 -8.41 -15.55 -27.69
C GLU A 527 -9.02 -14.22 -27.22
N THR A 528 -8.77 -13.84 -25.96
CA THR A 528 -9.30 -12.61 -25.36
C THR A 528 -8.34 -11.45 -25.50
N THR A 529 -7.03 -11.72 -25.41
CA THR A 529 -5.94 -10.72 -25.39
C THR A 529 -4.94 -10.93 -26.54
N PRO A 530 -5.39 -10.98 -27.82
CA PRO A 530 -4.51 -11.23 -28.94
C PRO A 530 -3.44 -10.16 -29.15
N ASN A 531 -3.72 -8.89 -28.80
CA ASN A 531 -2.76 -7.79 -28.93
C ASN A 531 -1.63 -7.92 -27.92
N GLU A 532 -1.93 -8.08 -26.63
CA GLU A 532 -0.92 -8.24 -25.59
C GLU A 532 -0.03 -9.45 -25.84
N HIS A 533 -0.60 -10.59 -26.26
CA HIS A 533 0.17 -11.77 -26.67
C HIS A 533 1.12 -11.48 -27.81
N ARG A 534 0.66 -10.81 -28.87
CA ARG A 534 1.49 -10.46 -30.01
C ARG A 534 2.56 -9.44 -29.65
N LEU A 535 2.24 -8.46 -28.80
CA LEU A 535 3.19 -7.47 -28.29
C LEU A 535 4.31 -8.15 -27.49
N ALA A 536 3.96 -9.02 -26.54
CA ALA A 536 4.94 -9.77 -25.76
C ALA A 536 5.85 -10.63 -26.65
N LEU A 537 5.28 -11.34 -27.63
CA LEU A 537 6.04 -12.18 -28.56
C LEU A 537 6.95 -11.37 -29.51
N GLN A 538 6.55 -10.15 -29.89
CA GLN A 538 7.31 -9.30 -30.78
C GLN A 538 8.40 -8.53 -30.05
N PHE A 539 8.10 -7.93 -28.92
CA PHE A 539 8.97 -6.96 -28.25
C PHE A 539 9.75 -7.53 -27.06
N GLY A 540 9.29 -8.64 -26.49
CA GLY A 540 9.95 -9.37 -25.41
C GLY A 540 9.00 -9.71 -24.27
N VAL A 541 9.23 -10.86 -23.66
CA VAL A 541 8.47 -11.41 -22.55
C VAL A 541 9.25 -11.20 -21.25
N LEU A 542 8.61 -10.56 -20.29
CA LEU A 542 9.08 -10.47 -18.90
C LEU A 542 8.29 -11.47 -18.07
N ASP A 543 8.78 -12.70 -17.95
CA ASP A 543 8.02 -13.77 -17.26
C ASP A 543 8.28 -13.85 -15.75
N ASN A 544 9.05 -12.90 -15.24
CA ASN A 544 9.38 -12.77 -13.83
C ASN A 544 9.27 -11.30 -13.39
N PHE A 545 8.15 -10.67 -13.74
CA PHE A 545 7.79 -9.30 -13.39
C PHE A 545 6.76 -9.30 -12.26
N PHE A 546 6.93 -8.40 -11.29
CA PHE A 546 6.10 -8.34 -10.08
C PHE A 546 5.58 -6.93 -9.83
N ASP A 547 4.30 -6.79 -9.52
CA ASP A 547 3.77 -5.53 -9.03
C ASP A 547 4.30 -5.26 -7.61
N SER A 548 4.57 -3.99 -7.32
CA SER A 548 5.05 -3.56 -6.00
C SER A 548 3.91 -3.32 -5.03
N GLY A 549 2.70 -3.02 -5.54
CA GLY A 549 1.48 -2.87 -4.77
C GLY A 549 0.85 -4.21 -4.38
N GLU A 550 0.15 -4.20 -3.26
CA GLU A 550 -0.62 -5.35 -2.76
C GLU A 550 -2.07 -5.33 -3.25
N VAL A 551 -2.59 -4.13 -3.42
CA VAL A 551 -3.95 -3.77 -3.84
C VAL A 551 -3.92 -2.44 -4.58
N SER A 552 -4.95 -2.09 -5.35
CA SER A 552 -4.96 -0.84 -6.13
C SER A 552 -4.69 0.42 -5.29
N GLY A 553 -5.10 0.43 -4.01
CA GLY A 553 -4.86 1.56 -3.12
C GLY A 553 -3.39 1.92 -2.96
N ASP A 554 -2.52 0.97 -2.67
CA ASP A 554 -1.09 1.20 -2.61
C ASP A 554 -0.42 1.04 -3.99
N GLY A 555 -1.02 0.25 -4.88
CA GLY A 555 -0.54 0.01 -6.24
C GLY A 555 -0.41 1.28 -7.08
N HIS A 556 -1.41 2.16 -7.08
CA HIS A 556 -1.33 3.45 -7.76
C HIS A 556 -0.25 4.37 -7.17
N VAL A 557 0.04 4.26 -5.87
CA VAL A 557 1.16 5.02 -5.27
C VAL A 557 2.50 4.43 -5.69
N TRP A 558 2.67 3.10 -5.58
CA TRP A 558 3.87 2.41 -6.04
C TRP A 558 4.17 2.64 -7.51
N SER A 559 3.16 2.55 -8.37
CA SER A 559 3.30 2.70 -9.84
C SER A 559 3.56 4.15 -10.28
N ASN A 560 3.45 5.11 -9.38
CA ASN A 560 3.69 6.52 -9.68
C ASN A 560 4.82 7.16 -8.87
N ALA A 561 5.22 6.55 -7.74
CA ALA A 561 6.22 7.11 -6.84
C ALA A 561 7.39 6.17 -6.55
N ALA A 562 7.36 4.90 -6.98
CA ALA A 562 8.35 3.86 -6.64
C ALA A 562 8.54 3.64 -5.13
N ILE A 563 7.63 4.14 -4.32
CA ILE A 563 7.57 4.02 -2.87
C ILE A 563 6.13 4.27 -2.42
N SER A 564 5.75 3.69 -1.29
CA SER A 564 4.48 3.99 -0.61
C SER A 564 4.77 4.64 0.74
N THR A 565 3.93 5.58 1.19
CA THR A 565 4.15 6.24 2.48
C THR A 565 3.75 5.34 3.65
N ASP A 566 4.28 5.64 4.83
CA ASP A 566 3.87 4.96 6.07
C ASP A 566 2.36 5.08 6.34
N TYR A 567 1.72 6.16 5.89
CA TYR A 567 0.26 6.32 5.97
C TYR A 567 -0.45 5.27 5.12
N VAL A 568 -0.07 5.14 3.87
CA VAL A 568 -0.66 4.17 2.94
C VAL A 568 -0.46 2.76 3.47
N GLU A 569 0.78 2.39 3.81
CA GLU A 569 1.12 1.04 4.31
C GLU A 569 0.43 0.68 5.64
N LYS A 570 0.18 1.66 6.50
CA LYS A 570 -0.50 1.45 7.78
C LYS A 570 -2.03 1.41 7.67
N THR A 571 -2.60 1.88 6.58
CA THR A 571 -4.07 2.06 6.47
C THR A 571 -4.75 1.22 5.41
N TRP A 572 -4.08 0.84 4.33
CA TRP A 572 -4.73 0.17 3.21
C TRP A 572 -5.42 -1.15 3.63
N GLN A 573 -4.79 -1.98 4.47
CA GLN A 573 -5.40 -3.26 4.89
C GLN A 573 -6.72 -3.06 5.64
N GLN A 574 -6.80 -2.01 6.44
CA GLN A 574 -8.01 -1.68 7.20
C GLN A 574 -9.11 -1.10 6.31
N PHE A 575 -8.73 -0.24 5.37
CA PHE A 575 -9.70 0.36 4.45
C PHE A 575 -10.31 -0.66 3.51
N TYR A 576 -9.51 -1.59 3.00
CA TYR A 576 -10.00 -2.71 2.20
C TYR A 576 -10.87 -3.66 3.01
N ARG A 577 -10.49 -3.91 4.27
CA ARG A 577 -11.28 -4.72 5.17
C ARG A 577 -12.64 -4.09 5.50
N ASN A 578 -12.68 -2.78 5.67
CA ASN A 578 -13.90 -2.03 5.99
C ASN A 578 -14.72 -1.63 4.75
N GLU A 579 -14.26 -2.04 3.56
CA GLU A 579 -14.88 -1.68 2.27
C GLU A 579 -15.10 -0.16 2.13
N GLN A 580 -14.24 0.65 2.76
CA GLN A 580 -14.32 2.09 2.68
C GLN A 580 -12.94 2.74 2.87
N ARG A 581 -12.45 3.37 1.83
CA ARG A 581 -11.33 4.31 1.91
C ARG A 581 -11.85 5.62 2.45
N THR A 582 -11.35 6.04 3.60
CA THR A 582 -11.67 7.38 4.16
C THR A 582 -10.92 8.47 3.44
N TYR A 583 -9.83 8.12 2.80
CA TYR A 583 -9.00 8.92 1.95
C TYR A 583 -8.52 8.04 0.81
N ASP A 584 -8.79 8.43 -0.42
CA ASP A 584 -8.25 7.76 -1.59
C ASP A 584 -6.80 8.19 -1.77
N TYR A 585 -5.91 7.22 -1.88
CA TYR A 585 -4.47 7.47 -1.97
C TYR A 585 -4.06 8.24 -3.23
N GLU A 586 -4.91 8.31 -4.23
CA GLU A 586 -4.77 9.19 -5.38
C GLU A 586 -5.10 10.67 -5.09
N GLY A 587 -5.35 11.05 -3.84
CA GLY A 587 -5.60 12.43 -3.43
C GLY A 587 -7.07 12.82 -3.41
N VAL A 588 -7.97 11.87 -3.24
CA VAL A 588 -9.42 12.10 -3.17
C VAL A 588 -9.96 11.62 -1.83
N VAL A 589 -10.68 12.44 -1.10
CA VAL A 589 -11.41 12.00 0.11
C VAL A 589 -12.65 11.18 -0.27
N ALA A 590 -13.22 10.45 0.70
CA ALA A 590 -14.28 9.44 0.52
C ALA A 590 -15.52 9.89 -0.28
N ASP A 591 -15.81 11.16 -0.39
CA ASP A 591 -16.87 11.72 -1.22
C ASP A 591 -16.38 12.26 -2.57
N GLY A 592 -15.11 12.03 -2.90
CA GLY A 592 -14.46 12.44 -4.13
C GLY A 592 -14.03 13.91 -4.18
N TYR A 593 -13.90 14.58 -3.03
CA TYR A 593 -13.29 15.91 -2.98
C TYR A 593 -11.77 15.79 -3.08
N PRO A 594 -11.12 16.50 -4.01
CA PRO A 594 -9.66 16.53 -4.06
C PRO A 594 -9.07 17.32 -2.90
N LEU A 595 -7.87 16.94 -2.47
CA LEU A 595 -7.14 17.63 -1.41
C LEU A 595 -6.53 18.98 -1.80
N LEU A 596 -6.90 19.58 -2.89
CA LEU A 596 -6.48 20.93 -3.29
C LEU A 596 -7.01 22.01 -2.31
N GLN A 597 -6.85 21.82 -1.00
CA GLN A 597 -7.42 22.66 0.05
C GLN A 597 -6.37 23.31 0.93
N HIS A 598 -5.14 23.42 0.44
CA HIS A 598 -4.01 24.02 1.16
C HIS A 598 -3.59 23.28 2.44
N ILE A 599 -3.90 21.99 2.54
CA ILE A 599 -3.35 21.09 3.55
C ILE A 599 -2.40 20.08 2.87
N PRO A 600 -1.38 19.57 3.56
CA PRO A 600 -0.54 18.50 3.02
C PRO A 600 -1.34 17.25 2.65
N ASP A 601 -0.87 16.54 1.65
CA ASP A 601 -1.40 15.24 1.25
C ASP A 601 -0.71 14.14 2.04
N VAL A 602 -1.44 13.45 2.90
CA VAL A 602 -0.91 12.40 3.77
C VAL A 602 -0.45 11.15 2.99
N ALA A 603 -0.92 10.96 1.76
CA ALA A 603 -0.49 9.84 0.92
C ALA A 603 0.72 10.19 0.03
N GLU A 604 1.08 11.48 -0.11
CA GLU A 604 2.16 11.90 -0.99
C GLU A 604 3.54 11.66 -0.35
N PRO A 605 4.43 10.87 -0.97
CA PRO A 605 5.77 10.67 -0.47
C PRO A 605 6.65 11.92 -0.64
N ALA A 606 7.63 12.07 0.25
CA ALA A 606 8.55 13.22 0.22
C ALA A 606 9.37 13.33 -1.08
N SER A 607 9.50 12.24 -1.83
CA SER A 607 10.12 12.19 -3.15
C SER A 607 9.21 12.72 -4.26
N GLY A 608 7.93 12.93 -3.98
CA GLY A 608 6.92 13.25 -4.99
C GLY A 608 6.62 12.05 -5.91
N TYR A 609 6.07 12.36 -7.06
CA TYR A 609 5.65 11.40 -8.08
C TYR A 609 6.54 11.50 -9.33
N LEU A 610 6.40 10.53 -10.21
CA LEU A 610 7.17 10.42 -11.46
C LEU A 610 7.05 11.70 -12.31
N TRP A 611 5.84 12.25 -12.48
CA TRP A 611 5.62 13.50 -13.24
C TRP A 611 6.26 14.72 -12.56
N THR A 612 6.27 14.79 -11.22
CA THR A 612 6.94 15.89 -10.51
C THR A 612 8.45 15.81 -10.66
N ASN A 613 9.01 14.59 -10.68
CA ASN A 613 10.43 14.36 -10.95
C ASN A 613 10.80 14.79 -12.38
N PHE A 614 9.98 14.38 -13.37
CA PHE A 614 10.18 14.81 -14.76
C PHE A 614 10.13 16.34 -14.90
N ALA A 615 9.11 16.98 -14.34
CA ALA A 615 8.97 18.44 -14.36
C ALA A 615 10.15 19.17 -13.73
N ALA A 616 10.62 18.68 -12.57
CA ALA A 616 11.78 19.25 -11.89
C ALA A 616 13.08 19.20 -12.73
N HIS A 617 13.15 18.28 -13.70
CA HIS A 617 14.27 18.11 -14.61
C HIS A 617 13.98 18.58 -16.04
N GLY A 618 12.97 19.44 -16.20
CA GLY A 618 12.65 20.12 -17.46
C GLY A 618 12.00 19.22 -18.52
N LYS A 619 11.42 18.08 -18.13
CA LYS A 619 10.65 17.20 -19.02
C LYS A 619 9.16 17.56 -18.91
N SER A 620 8.50 17.71 -20.04
CA SER A 620 7.06 17.95 -20.10
C SER A 620 6.28 16.65 -19.84
N PHE A 621 5.09 16.80 -19.27
CA PHE A 621 4.22 15.64 -18.98
C PHE A 621 2.75 15.95 -19.26
N TYR A 622 1.94 14.89 -19.47
CA TYR A 622 0.50 15.00 -19.69
C TYR A 622 -0.23 13.72 -19.28
N HIS A 623 -1.38 13.87 -18.63
CA HIS A 623 -2.16 12.75 -18.10
C HIS A 623 -3.48 12.54 -18.82
N PHE A 624 -3.84 11.26 -18.95
CA PHE A 624 -5.16 10.81 -19.37
C PHE A 624 -5.73 9.93 -18.26
N ALA A 625 -6.51 10.55 -17.38
CA ALA A 625 -7.29 9.94 -16.30
C ALA A 625 -6.56 9.50 -15.03
N GLU A 626 -5.27 9.29 -15.02
CA GLU A 626 -4.53 8.90 -13.79
C GLU A 626 -4.31 10.11 -12.87
N TYR A 627 -4.61 9.98 -11.58
CA TYR A 627 -4.65 11.05 -10.57
C TYR A 627 -5.59 12.21 -10.95
N ILE A 628 -6.66 11.87 -11.64
CA ILE A 628 -7.73 12.75 -12.03
C ILE A 628 -9.03 12.19 -11.46
N SER A 629 -9.80 13.00 -10.75
CA SER A 629 -11.12 12.61 -10.26
C SER A 629 -12.20 13.01 -11.24
N SER A 630 -12.86 12.04 -11.86
CA SER A 630 -13.97 12.25 -12.78
C SER A 630 -15.28 12.47 -12.04
N ILE A 631 -16.05 13.44 -12.50
CA ILE A 631 -17.40 13.72 -12.04
C ILE A 631 -18.35 13.29 -13.15
N PHE A 632 -19.12 12.23 -12.90
CA PHE A 632 -20.10 11.72 -13.84
C PHE A 632 -21.49 12.31 -13.59
N CYS A 633 -22.26 12.46 -14.65
CA CYS A 633 -23.58 13.08 -14.62
C CYS A 633 -24.64 12.23 -13.87
N ASP A 634 -24.43 10.94 -13.75
CA ASP A 634 -25.29 10.01 -13.00
C ASP A 634 -25.00 10.01 -11.49
N ASP A 635 -23.95 10.71 -11.05
CA ASP A 635 -23.63 10.92 -9.65
C ASP A 635 -24.20 12.26 -9.14
N ALA A 636 -25.20 12.19 -8.26
CA ALA A 636 -25.80 13.37 -7.66
C ALA A 636 -24.84 14.20 -6.78
N LYS A 637 -23.87 13.54 -6.14
CA LYS A 637 -22.81 14.21 -5.36
C LYS A 637 -21.82 14.91 -6.27
N GLY A 638 -21.47 14.31 -7.40
CA GLY A 638 -20.60 14.88 -8.41
C GLY A 638 -21.15 16.22 -8.95
N ARG A 639 -22.45 16.35 -9.14
CA ARG A 639 -23.09 17.60 -9.57
C ARG A 639 -22.85 18.77 -8.63
N LYS A 640 -22.83 18.54 -7.30
CA LYS A 640 -22.52 19.58 -6.32
C LYS A 640 -21.08 20.05 -6.45
N ARG A 641 -20.15 19.13 -6.70
CA ARG A 641 -18.73 19.45 -6.85
C ARG A 641 -18.45 20.31 -8.08
N VAL A 642 -19.07 19.98 -9.20
CA VAL A 642 -18.96 20.79 -10.42
C VAL A 642 -19.44 22.24 -10.20
N ALA A 643 -20.43 22.44 -9.32
CA ALA A 643 -20.99 23.76 -9.02
C ALA A 643 -20.18 24.58 -8.02
N ASP A 644 -19.21 23.99 -7.30
CA ASP A 644 -18.42 24.70 -6.29
C ASP A 644 -17.01 25.05 -6.80
N PRO A 645 -16.78 26.31 -7.23
CA PRO A 645 -15.48 26.74 -7.73
C PRO A 645 -14.36 26.72 -6.66
N LYS A 646 -14.69 26.60 -5.36
CA LYS A 646 -13.69 26.49 -4.28
C LYS A 646 -13.02 25.12 -4.26
N LEU A 647 -13.61 24.13 -4.92
CA LEU A 647 -13.10 22.76 -4.98
C LEU A 647 -12.12 22.50 -6.13
N GLY A 648 -11.62 23.58 -6.76
CA GLY A 648 -10.63 23.42 -7.83
C GLY A 648 -11.21 22.87 -9.14
N VAL A 649 -12.51 23.00 -9.36
CA VAL A 649 -13.15 22.57 -10.62
C VAL A 649 -12.50 23.27 -11.80
N MET A 650 -11.98 22.49 -12.74
CA MET A 650 -11.27 23.01 -13.91
C MET A 650 -12.17 23.80 -14.86
N PRO A 651 -11.64 24.83 -15.54
CA PRO A 651 -12.38 25.52 -16.61
C PRO A 651 -12.86 24.51 -17.64
N GLY A 652 -14.17 24.56 -17.96
CA GLY A 652 -14.81 23.66 -18.91
C GLY A 652 -15.58 22.50 -18.29
N ALA A 653 -15.52 22.31 -16.97
CA ALA A 653 -16.41 21.35 -16.30
C ALA A 653 -17.88 21.77 -16.48
N VAL A 654 -18.72 20.80 -16.84
CA VAL A 654 -20.14 21.05 -17.10
C VAL A 654 -20.91 21.19 -15.80
N ALA A 655 -21.41 22.39 -15.50
CA ALA A 655 -22.19 22.65 -14.28
C ALA A 655 -23.59 22.00 -14.28
N HIS A 656 -24.06 21.51 -15.43
CA HIS A 656 -25.41 20.98 -15.58
C HIS A 656 -25.46 19.81 -16.57
N CYS A 657 -25.94 18.66 -16.08
CA CYS A 657 -26.17 17.47 -16.89
C CYS A 657 -27.68 17.27 -17.10
N SER A 658 -28.18 17.64 -18.27
CA SER A 658 -29.59 17.40 -18.63
C SER A 658 -29.87 15.92 -18.94
N ASN A 659 -28.86 15.20 -19.40
CA ASN A 659 -28.92 13.75 -19.65
C ASN A 659 -27.73 13.07 -19.00
N PRO A 660 -27.93 12.13 -18.04
CA PRO A 660 -26.83 11.56 -17.28
C PRO A 660 -26.04 10.47 -18.02
N THR A 661 -26.60 9.90 -19.08
CA THR A 661 -26.02 8.77 -19.83
C THR A 661 -26.11 8.98 -21.34
N ILE A 662 -25.27 8.25 -22.07
CA ILE A 662 -25.34 8.06 -23.51
C ILE A 662 -25.95 6.68 -23.73
N GLU A 663 -27.19 6.66 -24.22
CA GLU A 663 -27.91 5.41 -24.42
C GLU A 663 -27.39 4.63 -25.64
N PRO A 664 -27.62 3.32 -25.75
CA PRO A 664 -27.30 2.55 -26.95
C PRO A 664 -27.93 3.17 -28.18
N GLY A 665 -27.12 3.44 -29.21
CA GLY A 665 -27.57 4.09 -30.45
C GLY A 665 -27.60 5.63 -30.43
N GLU A 666 -27.36 6.26 -29.28
CA GLU A 666 -27.21 7.73 -29.23
C GLU A 666 -25.87 8.20 -29.82
N ALA A 667 -25.82 9.50 -30.16
CA ALA A 667 -24.60 10.12 -30.63
C ALA A 667 -23.56 10.20 -29.50
N MET A 668 -22.35 9.79 -29.80
CA MET A 668 -21.19 9.96 -28.94
C MET A 668 -20.62 11.38 -29.09
N PRO A 669 -20.09 11.98 -28.02
CA PRO A 669 -19.32 13.22 -28.10
C PRO A 669 -18.15 13.07 -29.09
N GLU A 670 -17.86 14.16 -29.82
CA GLU A 670 -16.73 14.17 -30.76
C GLU A 670 -15.41 13.94 -30.07
N GLU A 671 -15.25 14.50 -28.89
CA GLU A 671 -14.10 14.30 -28.02
C GLU A 671 -13.91 12.83 -27.59
N TRP A 672 -14.96 12.02 -27.64
CA TRP A 672 -14.96 10.59 -27.37
C TRP A 672 -14.94 9.73 -28.64
N GLY A 673 -14.57 10.31 -29.75
CA GLY A 673 -14.46 9.64 -31.05
C GLY A 673 -15.69 9.73 -31.95
N GLY A 674 -16.74 10.41 -31.53
CA GLY A 674 -17.95 10.65 -32.32
C GLY A 674 -18.72 9.39 -32.74
N GLY A 675 -19.62 9.53 -33.68
CA GLY A 675 -20.45 8.44 -34.19
C GLY A 675 -21.64 8.12 -33.28
N THR A 676 -22.10 6.88 -33.30
CA THR A 676 -23.20 6.40 -32.44
C THR A 676 -22.67 5.42 -31.40
N ASN A 677 -23.27 5.42 -30.21
CA ASN A 677 -22.98 4.43 -29.18
C ASN A 677 -23.28 3.02 -29.69
N LYS A 678 -22.26 2.22 -29.91
CA LYS A 678 -22.33 0.85 -30.38
C LYS A 678 -22.42 -0.18 -29.26
N TRP A 679 -22.10 0.23 -28.03
CA TRP A 679 -22.16 -0.65 -26.88
C TRP A 679 -23.62 -0.88 -26.48
N PRO A 680 -23.98 -2.09 -26.05
CA PRO A 680 -25.36 -2.42 -25.68
C PRO A 680 -25.75 -1.92 -24.28
N TRP A 681 -24.91 -1.11 -23.65
CA TRP A 681 -25.17 -0.49 -22.34
C TRP A 681 -25.06 1.04 -22.41
N ALA A 682 -25.68 1.68 -21.45
CA ALA A 682 -25.60 3.12 -21.26
C ALA A 682 -24.23 3.50 -20.71
N ILE A 683 -23.59 4.48 -21.32
CA ILE A 683 -22.29 5.00 -20.90
C ILE A 683 -22.51 6.29 -20.09
N PRO A 684 -21.96 6.40 -18.86
CA PRO A 684 -22.07 7.62 -18.06
C PRO A 684 -21.44 8.82 -18.78
N ARG A 685 -22.15 9.95 -18.81
CA ARG A 685 -21.60 11.20 -19.32
C ARG A 685 -20.68 11.85 -18.32
N LEU A 686 -19.52 12.30 -18.78
CA LEU A 686 -18.59 13.08 -17.98
C LEU A 686 -19.13 14.51 -17.78
N ALA A 687 -19.25 14.95 -16.54
CA ALA A 687 -19.57 16.34 -16.20
C ALA A 687 -18.32 17.21 -16.11
N GLY A 688 -17.20 16.64 -15.68
CA GLY A 688 -15.92 17.30 -15.63
C GLY A 688 -14.87 16.46 -14.89
N ASN A 689 -13.62 16.90 -14.99
CA ASN A 689 -12.48 16.31 -14.32
C ASN A 689 -11.83 17.30 -13.37
N ILE A 690 -11.29 16.80 -12.29
CA ILE A 690 -10.55 17.56 -11.28
C ILE A 690 -9.19 16.91 -11.08
N ALA A 691 -8.12 17.69 -11.19
CA ALA A 691 -6.79 17.22 -10.81
C ALA A 691 -6.76 16.94 -9.31
N THR A 692 -6.23 15.78 -8.91
CA THR A 692 -6.09 15.45 -7.47
C THR A 692 -4.79 16.00 -6.89
N LYS A 693 -3.84 16.37 -7.73
CA LYS A 693 -2.56 16.99 -7.35
C LYS A 693 -2.40 18.36 -8.02
N PRO A 694 -1.84 19.36 -7.31
CA PRO A 694 -1.67 20.71 -7.85
C PRO A 694 -0.88 20.76 -9.16
N GLU A 695 0.13 19.90 -9.30
CA GLU A 695 1.03 19.87 -10.45
C GLU A 695 0.34 19.40 -11.74
N LEU A 696 -0.76 18.65 -11.61
CA LEU A 696 -1.53 18.16 -12.75
C LEU A 696 -2.46 19.21 -13.33
N VAL A 697 -2.69 20.32 -12.62
CA VAL A 697 -3.58 21.39 -13.10
C VAL A 697 -3.05 21.96 -14.41
N GLY A 698 -3.81 21.81 -15.49
CA GLY A 698 -3.41 22.22 -16.86
C GLY A 698 -2.57 21.19 -17.61
N HIS A 699 -2.26 20.05 -17.00
CA HIS A 699 -1.44 18.98 -17.59
C HIS A 699 -2.20 17.66 -17.76
N PHE A 700 -3.51 17.72 -17.98
CA PHE A 700 -4.33 16.53 -18.24
C PHE A 700 -5.42 16.80 -19.28
N ALA A 701 -5.93 15.72 -19.88
CA ALA A 701 -7.04 15.77 -20.83
C ALA A 701 -8.37 15.95 -20.07
N PRO A 702 -9.02 17.09 -20.15
CA PRO A 702 -10.24 17.38 -19.38
C PRO A 702 -11.43 16.51 -19.80
N GLU A 703 -11.39 15.88 -20.96
CA GLU A 703 -12.41 14.97 -21.49
C GLU A 703 -12.12 13.49 -21.23
N ALA A 704 -10.95 13.13 -20.68
CA ALA A 704 -10.59 11.75 -20.41
C ALA A 704 -11.24 11.26 -19.11
N PRO A 705 -12.15 10.27 -19.16
CA PRO A 705 -12.79 9.75 -17.96
C PRO A 705 -11.84 8.87 -17.16
N ASP A 706 -11.84 9.03 -15.84
CA ASP A 706 -11.17 8.20 -14.86
C ASP A 706 -11.88 6.84 -14.69
N PHE A 707 -11.58 6.16 -13.57
CA PHE A 707 -12.15 4.85 -13.25
C PHE A 707 -13.67 4.84 -13.29
N ASN A 708 -14.21 4.20 -14.30
CA ASN A 708 -15.61 3.83 -14.41
C ASN A 708 -15.73 2.69 -15.44
N LEU A 709 -15.96 1.50 -14.98
CA LEU A 709 -15.93 0.26 -15.78
C LEU A 709 -17.08 0.15 -16.80
N ARG A 710 -18.00 1.10 -16.85
CA ARG A 710 -19.00 1.23 -17.94
C ARG A 710 -18.53 2.09 -19.10
N VAL A 711 -17.43 2.81 -18.94
CA VAL A 711 -16.80 3.56 -20.02
C VAL A 711 -15.77 2.68 -20.70
N PRO A 712 -15.95 2.27 -21.96
CA PRO A 712 -15.00 1.41 -22.67
C PRO A 712 -13.62 2.07 -22.84
N ASP A 713 -12.55 1.27 -22.77
CA ASP A 713 -11.18 1.74 -23.02
C ASP A 713 -10.96 2.16 -24.47
N GLN A 714 -11.79 1.68 -25.39
CA GLN A 714 -11.83 2.21 -26.75
C GLN A 714 -12.14 3.71 -26.80
N ILE A 715 -12.91 4.23 -25.84
CA ILE A 715 -13.18 5.67 -25.71
C ILE A 715 -11.92 6.37 -25.18
N ARG A 716 -11.31 5.85 -24.13
CA ARG A 716 -10.09 6.41 -23.52
C ARG A 716 -8.96 6.50 -24.54
N VAL A 717 -8.71 5.42 -25.29
CA VAL A 717 -7.68 5.44 -26.33
C VAL A 717 -8.07 6.36 -27.51
N SER A 718 -9.35 6.50 -27.84
CA SER A 718 -9.78 7.44 -28.89
C SER A 718 -9.54 8.90 -28.52
N ILE A 719 -9.70 9.25 -27.25
CA ILE A 719 -9.31 10.57 -26.72
C ILE A 719 -7.80 10.78 -26.88
N PHE A 720 -6.98 9.83 -26.41
CA PHE A 720 -5.54 9.89 -26.61
C PHE A 720 -5.16 10.04 -28.09
N LEU A 721 -5.73 9.23 -28.97
CA LEU A 721 -5.42 9.24 -30.40
C LEU A 721 -5.77 10.58 -31.07
N ARG A 722 -6.77 11.29 -30.59
CA ARG A 722 -7.11 12.63 -31.06
C ARG A 722 -6.02 13.64 -30.66
N HIS A 723 -5.56 13.64 -29.43
CA HIS A 723 -4.40 14.44 -29.01
C HIS A 723 -3.15 14.05 -29.80
N PHE A 724 -2.92 12.77 -30.00
CA PHE A 724 -1.80 12.27 -30.77
C PHE A 724 -1.83 12.70 -32.23
N ALA A 725 -3.02 12.77 -32.84
CA ALA A 725 -3.18 13.28 -34.19
C ALA A 725 -2.73 14.76 -34.29
N GLN A 726 -3.02 15.58 -33.29
CA GLN A 726 -2.54 16.96 -33.24
C GLN A 726 -1.02 17.02 -33.09
N TRP A 727 -0.42 16.25 -32.16
CA TRP A 727 1.03 16.20 -31.99
C TRP A 727 1.76 15.77 -33.26
N LYS A 728 1.18 14.81 -34.02
CA LYS A 728 1.72 14.45 -35.34
C LYS A 728 1.73 15.63 -36.32
N LEU A 729 0.66 16.41 -36.36
CA LEU A 729 0.57 17.59 -37.24
C LEU A 729 1.57 18.67 -36.82
N ASP A 730 1.71 18.89 -35.52
CA ASP A 730 2.67 19.85 -34.98
C ASP A 730 4.10 19.48 -35.34
N ARG A 731 4.47 18.19 -35.13
CA ARG A 731 5.81 17.67 -35.51
C ARG A 731 6.07 17.80 -37.01
N LEU A 732 5.07 17.52 -37.87
CA LEU A 732 5.19 17.70 -39.31
C LEU A 732 5.39 19.17 -39.69
N SER A 733 4.86 20.12 -38.90
CA SER A 733 5.07 21.56 -39.10
C SER A 733 6.41 22.07 -38.54
N GLY A 734 7.22 21.18 -37.95
CA GLY A 734 8.52 21.52 -37.35
C GLY A 734 8.43 21.92 -35.88
N HIS A 735 7.27 21.75 -35.23
CA HIS A 735 7.05 22.06 -33.81
C HIS A 735 6.65 20.77 -33.10
N ASP A 736 7.62 20.10 -32.45
CA ASP A 736 7.30 18.92 -31.65
C ASP A 736 6.69 19.32 -30.32
N THR A 737 5.38 19.06 -30.15
CA THR A 737 4.60 19.43 -28.95
C THR A 737 4.17 18.23 -28.13
N MET A 738 4.53 17.00 -28.55
CA MET A 738 4.24 15.81 -27.77
C MET A 738 5.05 15.85 -26.45
N PRO A 739 4.40 15.67 -25.30
CA PRO A 739 5.11 15.64 -24.02
C PRO A 739 6.19 14.55 -23.95
N ASN A 740 7.23 14.80 -23.14
CA ASN A 740 8.26 13.78 -22.91
C ASN A 740 7.71 12.57 -22.15
N PHE A 741 6.76 12.80 -21.24
CA PHE A 741 6.08 11.77 -20.47
C PHE A 741 4.57 11.88 -20.62
N ILE A 742 3.93 10.78 -20.98
CA ILE A 742 2.46 10.70 -21.10
C ILE A 742 2.00 9.50 -20.28
N GLN A 743 1.05 9.72 -19.39
CA GLN A 743 0.43 8.67 -18.61
C GLN A 743 -1.02 8.47 -19.00
N LEU A 744 -1.42 7.21 -19.21
CA LEU A 744 -2.76 6.82 -19.63
C LEU A 744 -3.26 5.69 -18.74
N ARG A 745 -4.43 5.86 -18.12
CA ARG A 745 -5.12 4.80 -17.39
C ARG A 745 -6.11 4.07 -18.29
N LEU A 746 -6.00 2.74 -18.37
CA LEU A 746 -6.91 1.85 -19.09
C LEU A 746 -7.44 0.78 -18.12
N PRO A 747 -8.52 1.05 -17.35
CA PRO A 747 -8.89 0.23 -16.19
C PRO A 747 -9.86 -0.91 -16.49
N ASN A 748 -10.31 -1.14 -17.74
CA ASN A 748 -11.45 -2.03 -17.99
C ASN A 748 -11.14 -3.51 -17.78
N ASP A 749 -9.89 -3.92 -17.79
CA ASP A 749 -9.51 -5.29 -17.45
C ASP A 749 -9.75 -5.65 -15.99
N HIS A 750 -9.94 -4.68 -15.07
CA HIS A 750 -10.49 -4.90 -13.73
C HIS A 750 -11.81 -5.68 -13.75
N THR A 751 -12.67 -5.39 -14.69
CA THR A 751 -14.02 -5.94 -14.88
C THR A 751 -15.02 -5.54 -13.78
N ALA A 752 -16.30 -5.49 -14.12
CA ALA A 752 -17.40 -5.28 -13.14
C ALA A 752 -18.17 -6.58 -12.88
N GLY A 753 -17.46 -7.72 -12.89
CA GLY A 753 -18.08 -9.03 -12.74
C GLY A 753 -19.13 -9.29 -13.80
N THR A 754 -20.22 -9.96 -13.40
CA THR A 754 -21.33 -10.34 -14.31
C THR A 754 -22.60 -9.52 -14.07
N THR A 755 -22.45 -8.24 -13.71
CA THR A 755 -23.57 -7.31 -13.51
C THR A 755 -24.45 -7.25 -14.76
N VAL A 756 -25.76 -7.48 -14.59
CA VAL A 756 -26.72 -7.56 -15.70
C VAL A 756 -26.75 -6.25 -16.51
N GLY A 757 -26.63 -6.38 -17.83
CA GLY A 757 -26.64 -5.24 -18.74
C GLY A 757 -25.33 -4.45 -18.81
N GLY A 758 -24.34 -4.78 -17.96
CA GLY A 758 -22.97 -4.28 -18.08
C GLY A 758 -22.12 -5.17 -19.01
N PRO A 759 -20.89 -4.78 -19.32
CA PRO A 759 -19.97 -5.60 -20.13
C PRO A 759 -19.71 -6.94 -19.48
N THR A 760 -19.53 -8.00 -20.29
CA THR A 760 -19.03 -9.26 -19.73
C THR A 760 -17.55 -9.12 -19.32
N PRO A 761 -17.03 -9.91 -18.37
CA PRO A 761 -15.61 -9.85 -18.01
C PRO A 761 -14.68 -10.02 -19.23
N LYS A 762 -14.94 -11.00 -20.10
CA LYS A 762 -14.17 -11.15 -21.35
C LYS A 762 -14.32 -9.98 -22.32
N SER A 763 -15.48 -9.32 -22.35
CA SER A 763 -15.68 -8.12 -23.16
C SER A 763 -14.81 -6.96 -22.67
N SER A 764 -14.76 -6.76 -21.34
CA SER A 764 -13.96 -5.72 -20.71
C SER A 764 -12.45 -5.90 -20.95
N VAL A 765 -11.95 -7.12 -20.76
CA VAL A 765 -10.53 -7.44 -20.99
C VAL A 765 -10.18 -7.34 -22.49
N ALA A 766 -11.05 -7.81 -23.38
CA ALA A 766 -10.83 -7.69 -24.83
C ALA A 766 -10.92 -6.24 -25.33
N ASP A 767 -11.73 -5.38 -24.70
CA ASP A 767 -11.80 -3.96 -24.94
C ASP A 767 -10.49 -3.25 -24.54
N ASN A 768 -9.96 -3.59 -23.38
CA ASN A 768 -8.66 -3.12 -22.89
C ASN A 768 -7.52 -3.56 -23.82
N ASP A 769 -7.41 -4.85 -24.15
CA ASP A 769 -6.40 -5.41 -25.08
C ASP A 769 -6.39 -4.68 -26.43
N LEU A 770 -7.58 -4.47 -27.01
CA LEU A 770 -7.69 -3.75 -28.28
C LEU A 770 -7.31 -2.27 -28.14
N ALA A 771 -7.58 -1.63 -26.99
CA ALA A 771 -7.16 -0.26 -26.73
C ALA A 771 -5.63 -0.14 -26.70
N VAL A 772 -4.97 -1.06 -26.03
CA VAL A 772 -3.50 -1.17 -26.03
C VAL A 772 -2.98 -1.39 -27.46
N GLY A 773 -3.56 -2.33 -28.21
CA GLY A 773 -3.16 -2.60 -29.60
C GLY A 773 -3.26 -1.36 -30.51
N ARG A 774 -4.37 -0.63 -30.43
CA ARG A 774 -4.60 0.62 -31.21
C ARG A 774 -3.63 1.74 -30.85
N LEU A 775 -3.28 1.86 -29.56
CA LEU A 775 -2.28 2.84 -29.12
C LEU A 775 -0.92 2.53 -29.76
N VAL A 776 -0.45 1.28 -29.63
CA VAL A 776 0.84 0.88 -30.20
C VAL A 776 0.85 0.99 -31.71
N GLU A 777 -0.22 0.58 -32.41
CA GLU A 777 -0.37 0.77 -33.84
C GLU A 777 -0.18 2.23 -34.25
N ALA A 778 -0.89 3.13 -33.61
CA ALA A 778 -0.85 4.55 -33.96
C ALA A 778 0.56 5.18 -33.78
N ILE A 779 1.29 4.79 -32.72
CA ILE A 779 2.63 5.27 -32.45
C ILE A 779 3.62 4.65 -33.42
N SER A 780 3.57 3.33 -33.62
CA SER A 780 4.53 2.60 -34.46
C SER A 780 4.44 2.94 -35.96
N HIS A 781 3.25 3.35 -36.43
CA HIS A 781 3.04 3.86 -37.80
C HIS A 781 3.26 5.37 -37.94
N SER A 782 3.98 6.00 -37.03
CA SER A 782 4.25 7.44 -37.09
C SER A 782 5.76 7.74 -37.02
N ALA A 783 6.12 9.00 -37.24
CA ALA A 783 7.50 9.46 -37.07
C ALA A 783 7.96 9.41 -35.57
N TYR A 784 7.03 9.24 -34.62
CA TYR A 784 7.36 9.07 -33.21
C TYR A 784 7.87 7.66 -32.88
N TRP A 785 7.77 6.69 -33.81
CA TRP A 785 8.32 5.33 -33.59
C TRP A 785 9.82 5.34 -33.34
N ASP A 786 10.52 6.31 -33.93
CA ASP A 786 11.98 6.42 -33.81
C ASP A 786 12.46 6.87 -32.43
N ASP A 787 11.62 7.55 -31.66
CA ASP A 787 12.03 8.19 -30.40
C ASP A 787 11.03 8.01 -29.24
N THR A 788 10.16 7.00 -29.32
CA THR A 788 9.18 6.69 -28.29
C THR A 788 9.38 5.28 -27.74
N ALA A 789 9.25 5.14 -26.42
CA ALA A 789 9.09 3.87 -25.72
C ALA A 789 7.74 3.84 -25.01
N ILE A 790 7.05 2.69 -25.02
CA ILE A 790 5.76 2.49 -24.38
C ILE A 790 5.94 1.43 -23.28
N PHE A 791 5.45 1.74 -22.08
CA PHE A 791 5.45 0.86 -20.93
C PHE A 791 4.01 0.55 -20.54
N ILE A 792 3.69 -0.72 -20.37
CA ILE A 792 2.35 -1.20 -20.07
C ILE A 792 2.47 -2.16 -18.89
N LEU A 793 1.79 -1.88 -17.79
CA LEU A 793 1.77 -2.73 -16.60
C LEU A 793 0.46 -2.53 -15.83
N GLU A 794 0.20 -3.46 -14.92
CA GLU A 794 -0.88 -3.38 -13.95
C GLU A 794 -0.45 -2.54 -12.73
N ASP A 795 -1.41 -1.96 -12.01
CA ASP A 795 -1.17 -1.30 -10.72
C ASP A 795 -0.90 -2.31 -9.62
N ASP A 796 -1.64 -3.40 -9.62
CA ASP A 796 -1.49 -4.56 -8.75
C ASP A 796 -2.07 -5.84 -9.41
N ALA A 797 -1.75 -6.99 -8.83
CA ALA A 797 -2.32 -8.28 -9.21
C ALA A 797 -3.32 -8.82 -8.18
N GLN A 798 -3.82 -7.99 -7.35
CA GLN A 798 -4.66 -8.06 -6.13
C GLN A 798 -5.26 -9.44 -5.80
N ALA A 799 -5.96 -10.06 -6.70
CA ALA A 799 -6.76 -11.24 -6.41
C ALA A 799 -6.61 -12.32 -7.47
N GLY A 800 -5.67 -12.16 -8.37
CA GLY A 800 -5.47 -13.09 -9.48
C GLY A 800 -4.76 -14.36 -9.07
N ALA A 801 -5.05 -15.44 -9.81
CA ALA A 801 -4.33 -16.69 -9.68
C ALA A 801 -3.02 -16.63 -10.47
N ASP A 802 -1.92 -17.00 -9.81
CA ASP A 802 -0.62 -17.19 -10.44
C ASP A 802 0.13 -18.36 -9.81
N HIS A 803 0.85 -19.15 -10.59
CA HIS A 803 1.50 -20.34 -10.08
C HIS A 803 2.84 -20.07 -9.38
N VAL A 804 3.39 -18.85 -9.52
CA VAL A 804 4.65 -18.43 -8.90
C VAL A 804 4.40 -17.60 -7.66
N ASP A 805 3.71 -16.47 -7.80
CA ASP A 805 3.47 -15.50 -6.71
C ASP A 805 2.23 -14.67 -6.99
N SER A 806 1.57 -14.20 -5.92
CA SER A 806 0.37 -13.36 -6.02
C SER A 806 0.65 -11.94 -6.57
N HIS A 807 1.90 -11.49 -6.58
CA HIS A 807 2.31 -10.20 -7.16
C HIS A 807 2.82 -10.34 -8.59
N ARG A 808 3.01 -11.58 -9.09
CA ARG A 808 3.51 -11.73 -10.45
C ARG A 808 2.46 -11.30 -11.48
N SER A 809 2.81 -10.30 -12.24
CA SER A 809 1.92 -9.62 -13.16
C SER A 809 2.52 -9.50 -14.56
N LEU A 810 1.83 -8.82 -15.45
CA LEU A 810 2.33 -8.59 -16.80
C LEU A 810 3.03 -7.23 -16.89
N GLY A 811 4.18 -7.23 -17.55
CA GLY A 811 4.89 -6.03 -17.92
C GLY A 811 5.27 -6.10 -19.39
N ILE A 812 4.89 -5.13 -20.19
CA ILE A 812 5.19 -5.06 -21.60
C ILE A 812 5.96 -3.77 -21.89
N VAL A 813 7.09 -3.89 -22.56
CA VAL A 813 7.88 -2.75 -23.03
C VAL A 813 7.96 -2.78 -24.55
N VAL A 814 7.44 -1.73 -25.18
CA VAL A 814 7.37 -1.63 -26.64
C VAL A 814 8.29 -0.53 -27.13
N SER A 815 9.21 -0.88 -28.00
CA SER A 815 10.14 0.08 -28.61
C SER A 815 10.64 -0.43 -29.96
N LYS A 816 10.95 0.48 -30.86
CA LYS A 816 11.66 0.17 -32.10
C LYS A 816 13.00 -0.56 -31.86
N TYR A 817 13.56 -0.38 -30.68
CA TYR A 817 14.87 -0.89 -30.26
C TYR A 817 14.81 -2.24 -29.53
N ALA A 818 13.64 -2.88 -29.48
CA ALA A 818 13.54 -4.22 -28.92
C ALA A 818 14.35 -5.23 -29.75
N PRO A 819 15.02 -6.20 -29.11
CA PRO A 819 15.84 -7.19 -29.83
C PRO A 819 14.94 -8.20 -30.57
N HIS A 820 15.50 -8.80 -31.62
CA HIS A 820 14.88 -9.94 -32.28
C HIS A 820 15.21 -11.25 -31.56
N PRO A 821 14.32 -12.23 -31.56
CA PRO A 821 14.62 -13.54 -30.99
C PRO A 821 15.77 -14.19 -31.78
N LYS A 822 16.63 -14.94 -31.08
CA LYS A 822 17.68 -15.73 -31.74
C LYS A 822 17.05 -16.85 -32.57
N ASP A 823 17.77 -17.30 -33.58
CA ASP A 823 17.31 -18.40 -34.45
C ASP A 823 16.81 -19.59 -33.67
N GLY A 824 15.58 -20.02 -33.99
CA GLY A 824 14.93 -21.15 -33.37
C GLY A 824 14.22 -20.85 -32.04
N LEU A 825 14.29 -19.62 -31.53
CA LEU A 825 13.52 -19.16 -30.37
C LEU A 825 12.26 -18.42 -30.84
N GLY A 826 11.13 -18.70 -30.23
CA GLY A 826 9.84 -18.09 -30.60
C GLY A 826 9.71 -16.61 -30.21
N ALA A 827 10.40 -16.18 -29.16
CA ALA A 827 10.42 -14.81 -28.67
C ALA A 827 11.70 -14.54 -27.84
N VAL A 828 11.95 -13.29 -27.55
CA VAL A 828 12.92 -12.89 -26.52
C VAL A 828 12.27 -13.05 -25.17
N VAL A 829 12.88 -13.77 -24.24
CA VAL A 829 12.40 -13.93 -22.85
C VAL A 829 13.48 -13.43 -21.90
N ASP A 830 13.12 -12.52 -21.01
CA ASP A 830 13.99 -12.07 -19.93
C ASP A 830 13.35 -12.46 -18.61
N SER A 831 13.91 -13.49 -17.95
CA SER A 831 13.43 -14.05 -16.69
C SER A 831 14.13 -13.48 -15.46
N ARG A 832 14.86 -12.36 -15.60
CA ARG A 832 15.38 -11.65 -14.42
C ARG A 832 14.22 -11.11 -13.59
N PHE A 833 14.48 -10.99 -12.30
CA PHE A 833 13.50 -10.39 -11.40
C PHE A 833 13.37 -8.90 -11.68
N TYR A 834 12.16 -8.48 -12.05
CA TYR A 834 11.78 -7.10 -12.24
C TYR A 834 10.53 -6.76 -11.45
N SER A 835 10.34 -5.49 -11.18
CA SER A 835 9.14 -5.00 -10.50
C SER A 835 8.64 -3.70 -11.14
N THR A 836 7.48 -3.22 -10.65
CA THR A 836 6.97 -1.88 -10.98
C THR A 836 8.07 -0.83 -10.85
N VAL A 837 8.88 -0.88 -9.77
CA VAL A 837 9.99 0.05 -9.56
C VAL A 837 11.04 -0.04 -10.68
N SER A 838 11.28 -1.23 -11.24
CA SER A 838 12.18 -1.43 -12.40
C SER A 838 11.66 -0.72 -13.66
N MET A 839 10.33 -0.73 -13.88
CA MET A 839 9.70 0.00 -14.98
C MET A 839 9.92 1.50 -14.82
N LEU A 840 9.62 2.06 -13.63
CA LEU A 840 9.76 3.48 -13.36
C LEU A 840 11.23 3.92 -13.54
N ARG A 841 12.17 3.17 -12.96
CA ARG A 841 13.60 3.47 -13.11
C ARG A 841 14.05 3.43 -14.57
N THR A 842 13.52 2.50 -15.36
CA THR A 842 13.84 2.42 -16.80
C THR A 842 13.31 3.65 -17.54
N MET A 843 12.08 4.12 -17.25
CA MET A 843 11.50 5.34 -17.83
C MET A 843 12.35 6.58 -17.49
N GLU A 844 12.73 6.73 -16.21
CA GLU A 844 13.62 7.82 -15.77
C GLU A 844 14.97 7.80 -16.50
N THR A 845 15.58 6.61 -16.64
CA THR A 845 16.86 6.45 -17.33
C THR A 845 16.75 6.82 -18.79
N LEU A 846 15.65 6.43 -19.48
CA LEU A 846 15.43 6.78 -20.88
C LEU A 846 15.22 8.29 -21.07
N LEU A 847 14.56 8.95 -20.14
CA LEU A 847 14.37 10.40 -20.17
C LEU A 847 15.53 11.18 -19.52
N GLU A 848 16.61 10.51 -19.12
CA GLU A 848 17.80 11.11 -18.52
C GLU A 848 17.51 11.92 -17.25
N VAL A 849 16.66 11.37 -16.38
CA VAL A 849 16.25 11.97 -15.12
C VAL A 849 16.79 11.11 -13.96
N PRO A 850 17.26 11.73 -12.87
CA PRO A 850 17.70 10.99 -11.69
C PRO A 850 16.54 10.27 -11.01
N PRO A 851 16.83 9.24 -10.18
CA PRO A 851 15.78 8.54 -9.44
C PRO A 851 15.07 9.44 -8.42
N MET A 852 13.83 9.09 -8.09
CA MET A 852 13.01 9.79 -7.09
C MET A 852 13.44 9.45 -5.66
N ASN A 853 13.67 8.18 -5.38
CA ASN A 853 13.92 7.69 -4.03
C ASN A 853 14.92 6.52 -4.01
N ASN A 854 15.11 5.91 -2.84
CA ASN A 854 16.12 4.88 -2.68
C ASN A 854 15.73 3.53 -3.32
N ASN A 855 14.45 3.28 -3.56
CA ASN A 855 14.00 2.03 -4.18
C ASN A 855 14.35 2.01 -5.68
N ASP A 856 14.02 3.08 -6.40
CA ASP A 856 14.30 3.18 -7.83
C ASP A 856 15.78 3.46 -8.12
N ALA A 857 16.49 4.15 -7.21
CA ALA A 857 17.93 4.42 -7.38
C ALA A 857 18.76 3.14 -7.60
N PHE A 858 18.35 2.03 -7.05
CA PHE A 858 19.07 0.75 -7.11
C PHE A 858 18.26 -0.37 -7.78
N ALA A 859 17.14 -0.05 -8.41
CA ALA A 859 16.33 -1.00 -9.16
C ALA A 859 17.07 -1.48 -10.43
N SER A 860 16.86 -2.74 -10.80
CA SER A 860 17.36 -3.28 -12.06
C SER A 860 16.66 -2.64 -13.25
N LEU A 861 17.43 -2.29 -14.28
CA LEU A 861 16.89 -1.76 -15.52
C LEU A 861 16.44 -2.87 -16.47
N ILE A 862 15.35 -2.63 -17.19
CA ILE A 862 14.89 -3.50 -18.28
C ILE A 862 15.71 -3.23 -19.55
N SER A 863 17.03 -3.26 -19.39
CA SER A 863 17.99 -2.87 -20.45
C SER A 863 18.02 -3.83 -21.64
N SER A 864 17.70 -5.10 -21.42
CA SER A 864 17.70 -6.13 -22.46
C SER A 864 16.73 -5.82 -23.60
N LEU A 865 15.59 -5.20 -23.31
CA LEU A 865 14.57 -4.88 -24.30
C LEU A 865 14.87 -3.61 -25.13
N PHE A 866 16.05 -3.01 -24.94
CA PHE A 866 16.54 -1.87 -25.73
C PHE A 866 17.85 -2.20 -26.47
N ALA A 867 18.26 -3.47 -26.44
CA ALA A 867 19.54 -3.92 -27.03
C ALA A 867 19.46 -4.29 -28.53
N GLY A 868 18.30 -4.09 -29.15
CA GLY A 868 18.08 -4.38 -30.56
C GLY A 868 18.64 -3.30 -31.49
N PRO A 869 18.72 -3.59 -32.80
CA PRO A 869 19.33 -2.71 -33.78
C PRO A 869 18.48 -1.48 -34.19
N GLY A 870 17.27 -1.34 -33.65
CA GLY A 870 16.35 -0.22 -33.99
C GLY A 870 15.57 -0.45 -35.28
N ASP A 871 15.25 -1.67 -35.62
CA ASP A 871 14.56 -2.08 -36.82
C ASP A 871 13.30 -2.90 -36.59
N GLN A 872 12.76 -2.89 -35.37
CA GLN A 872 11.47 -3.53 -35.09
C GLN A 872 10.40 -2.93 -36.01
N PRO A 873 9.65 -3.78 -36.73
CA PRO A 873 8.58 -3.32 -37.61
C PRO A 873 7.47 -2.62 -36.82
N ALA A 874 6.71 -1.78 -37.51
CA ALA A 874 5.49 -1.24 -36.96
C ALA A 874 4.52 -2.39 -36.61
N TYR A 875 3.69 -2.14 -35.61
CA TYR A 875 2.71 -3.07 -35.10
C TYR A 875 1.36 -2.78 -35.71
N ASP A 876 0.65 -3.81 -36.19
CA ASP A 876 -0.73 -3.73 -36.65
C ASP A 876 -1.63 -4.36 -35.60
N ALA A 877 -2.62 -3.59 -35.13
CA ALA A 877 -3.54 -4.04 -34.09
C ALA A 877 -4.40 -5.21 -34.57
N ASP A 878 -4.56 -6.21 -33.71
CA ASP A 878 -5.52 -7.28 -33.94
C ASP A 878 -6.93 -6.80 -33.58
N VAL A 879 -7.77 -6.66 -34.57
CA VAL A 879 -9.13 -6.17 -34.42
C VAL A 879 -10.20 -7.27 -34.36
N SER A 880 -9.76 -8.52 -34.25
CA SER A 880 -10.63 -9.68 -34.31
C SER A 880 -11.75 -9.67 -33.25
N ASN A 881 -11.45 -9.19 -32.03
CA ASN A 881 -12.41 -9.11 -30.93
C ASN A 881 -13.45 -7.99 -31.11
N ARG A 882 -13.16 -6.99 -31.91
CA ARG A 882 -14.14 -6.02 -32.39
C ARG A 882 -15.02 -6.65 -33.48
N ASP A 883 -14.40 -7.29 -34.46
CA ASP A 883 -15.05 -7.77 -35.66
C ASP A 883 -15.94 -9.02 -35.38
N ASN A 884 -15.58 -9.84 -34.40
CA ASN A 884 -16.42 -10.95 -33.91
C ASN A 884 -17.45 -10.50 -32.86
N GLY A 885 -17.44 -9.23 -32.46
CA GLY A 885 -18.38 -8.62 -31.53
C GLY A 885 -18.12 -8.92 -30.05
N LEU A 886 -16.97 -9.49 -29.69
CA LEU A 886 -16.65 -9.82 -28.28
C LEU A 886 -16.68 -8.58 -27.38
N ILE A 887 -16.06 -7.47 -27.80
CA ILE A 887 -16.01 -6.22 -27.02
C ILE A 887 -17.39 -5.58 -26.77
N TYR A 888 -18.43 -6.02 -27.48
CA TYR A 888 -19.80 -5.51 -27.37
C TYR A 888 -20.73 -6.50 -26.62
N ARG A 889 -20.21 -7.49 -25.92
CA ARG A 889 -21.06 -8.45 -25.20
C ARG A 889 -21.43 -7.92 -23.82
N ALA A 890 -22.74 -7.91 -23.54
CA ALA A 890 -23.28 -7.56 -22.24
C ALA A 890 -23.76 -8.80 -21.47
N ASN A 891 -23.69 -8.72 -20.16
CA ASN A 891 -24.16 -9.79 -19.27
C ASN A 891 -25.68 -9.93 -19.33
N SER A 892 -26.15 -11.19 -19.50
CA SER A 892 -27.56 -11.52 -19.37
C SER A 892 -27.98 -11.67 -17.90
N ALA A 893 -29.29 -11.67 -17.65
CA ALA A 893 -29.82 -11.96 -16.32
C ALA A 893 -29.52 -13.38 -15.83
N THR A 894 -29.13 -14.29 -16.74
CA THR A 894 -28.76 -15.68 -16.45
C THR A 894 -27.25 -15.90 -16.37
N ALA A 895 -26.45 -14.85 -16.47
CA ALA A 895 -24.99 -14.96 -16.33
C ALA A 895 -24.63 -15.52 -14.94
N SER A 896 -23.58 -16.35 -14.90
CA SER A 896 -23.12 -16.95 -13.64
C SER A 896 -22.74 -15.85 -12.65
N GLY A 897 -23.31 -15.88 -11.44
CA GLY A 897 -23.02 -14.87 -10.42
C GLY A 897 -23.67 -13.51 -10.61
N ALA A 898 -24.54 -13.30 -11.62
CA ALA A 898 -25.17 -12.01 -11.93
C ALA A 898 -25.89 -11.36 -10.72
N SER A 899 -26.61 -12.16 -9.92
CA SER A 899 -27.29 -11.70 -8.70
C SER A 899 -26.31 -11.25 -7.60
N LEU A 900 -25.13 -11.84 -7.53
CA LEU A 900 -24.09 -11.45 -6.57
C LEU A 900 -23.38 -10.19 -7.06
N SER A 901 -22.95 -10.17 -8.32
CA SER A 901 -22.34 -8.98 -8.94
C SER A 901 -23.25 -7.76 -8.86
N GLY A 902 -24.56 -7.91 -9.04
CA GLY A 902 -25.52 -6.81 -8.94
C GLY A 902 -25.68 -6.22 -7.55
N LYS A 903 -25.10 -6.82 -6.51
CA LYS A 903 -25.08 -6.32 -5.13
C LYS A 903 -23.76 -5.66 -4.77
N MET A 904 -22.73 -5.83 -5.60
CA MET A 904 -21.40 -5.24 -5.40
C MET A 904 -21.38 -3.79 -5.88
N ASP A 905 -20.57 -2.98 -5.22
CA ASP A 905 -20.34 -1.60 -5.62
C ASP A 905 -19.11 -1.53 -6.54
N PHE A 906 -19.34 -1.44 -7.83
CA PHE A 906 -18.32 -1.22 -8.87
C PHE A 906 -18.21 0.25 -9.32
N ARG A 907 -18.83 1.18 -8.61
CA ARG A 907 -18.73 2.62 -8.89
C ARG A 907 -17.60 3.29 -8.14
N HIS A 908 -17.23 2.68 -7.04
CA HIS A 908 -16.14 3.12 -6.19
C HIS A 908 -15.06 2.05 -6.20
N ALA A 909 -13.82 2.46 -6.17
CA ALA A 909 -12.69 1.57 -6.14
C ALA A 909 -12.76 0.61 -4.93
N ASP A 910 -12.46 -0.66 -5.15
CA ASP A 910 -12.27 -1.74 -4.16
C ASP A 910 -13.41 -2.01 -3.17
N ARG A 911 -14.66 -1.69 -3.54
CA ARG A 911 -15.82 -2.02 -2.72
C ARG A 911 -16.50 -3.34 -3.08
N ALA A 912 -16.00 -4.07 -4.06
CA ALA A 912 -16.47 -5.42 -4.36
C ALA A 912 -15.73 -6.43 -3.49
N ASP A 913 -16.46 -7.43 -2.93
CA ASP A 913 -15.82 -8.54 -2.22
C ASP A 913 -14.91 -9.33 -3.20
N PRO A 914 -13.59 -9.28 -3.03
CA PRO A 914 -12.63 -9.84 -3.98
C PRO A 914 -12.74 -11.37 -4.08
N ASN A 915 -13.11 -12.06 -3.00
CA ASN A 915 -13.23 -13.52 -3.00
C ASN A 915 -14.43 -13.99 -3.80
N VAL A 916 -15.57 -13.29 -3.62
CA VAL A 916 -16.78 -13.58 -4.39
C VAL A 916 -16.59 -13.18 -5.84
N LEU A 917 -15.96 -12.04 -6.10
CA LEU A 917 -15.68 -11.57 -7.46
C LEU A 917 -14.77 -12.56 -8.21
N ASN A 918 -13.68 -13.02 -7.60
CA ASN A 918 -12.78 -14.00 -8.20
C ASN A 918 -13.48 -15.31 -8.59
N LEU A 919 -14.36 -15.78 -7.73
CA LEU A 919 -15.13 -16.98 -8.04
C LEU A 919 -16.10 -16.77 -9.22
N ILE A 920 -16.70 -15.58 -9.31
CA ILE A 920 -17.58 -15.22 -10.43
C ILE A 920 -16.76 -15.15 -11.72
N LEU A 921 -15.63 -14.46 -11.70
CA LEU A 921 -14.74 -14.31 -12.86
C LEU A 921 -14.21 -15.65 -13.34
N TRP A 922 -13.78 -16.51 -12.41
CA TRP A 922 -13.34 -17.86 -12.76
C TRP A 922 -14.45 -18.66 -13.48
N ARG A 923 -15.66 -18.66 -12.94
CA ARG A 923 -16.79 -19.38 -13.53
C ARG A 923 -17.22 -18.82 -14.88
N ASP A 924 -17.10 -17.50 -15.06
CA ASP A 924 -17.36 -16.85 -16.34
C ASP A 924 -16.31 -17.23 -17.39
N ALA A 925 -15.03 -17.19 -17.05
CA ALA A 925 -13.94 -17.46 -17.96
C ALA A 925 -13.75 -18.95 -18.26
N MET A 926 -13.80 -19.82 -17.22
CA MET A 926 -13.40 -21.22 -17.25
C MET A 926 -14.59 -22.19 -17.20
N GLY A 927 -15.81 -21.68 -17.08
CA GLY A 927 -17.05 -22.47 -17.10
C GLY A 927 -17.16 -23.47 -15.94
N SER A 928 -17.31 -24.75 -16.28
CA SER A 928 -17.46 -25.82 -15.27
C SER A 928 -16.15 -26.32 -14.67
N GLN A 929 -15.01 -25.81 -15.10
CA GLN A 929 -13.73 -26.19 -14.50
C GLN A 929 -13.73 -25.78 -13.02
N PRO A 930 -13.30 -26.66 -12.12
CA PRO A 930 -13.22 -26.29 -10.71
C PRO A 930 -12.19 -25.16 -10.57
N PRO A 931 -12.50 -24.10 -9.79
CA PRO A 931 -11.53 -23.06 -9.53
C PRO A 931 -10.31 -23.67 -8.82
N PRO A 932 -9.11 -23.15 -9.06
CA PRO A 932 -7.96 -23.50 -8.26
C PRO A 932 -8.33 -23.35 -6.78
N ALA A 933 -7.81 -24.22 -5.92
CA ALA A 933 -8.14 -24.20 -4.48
C ALA A 933 -7.89 -22.81 -3.83
N MET A 934 -7.01 -22.04 -4.44
CA MET A 934 -6.65 -20.67 -4.06
C MET A 934 -7.76 -19.62 -4.24
N LEU A 935 -8.69 -19.84 -5.18
CA LEU A 935 -9.81 -18.91 -5.42
C LEU A 935 -11.02 -19.21 -4.52
N TYR A 936 -10.95 -20.26 -3.72
CA TYR A 936 -12.09 -20.71 -2.93
C TYR A 936 -11.79 -20.61 -1.44
N ILE A 937 -12.16 -19.48 -0.84
CA ILE A 937 -12.25 -19.35 0.60
C ILE A 937 -13.67 -19.71 0.99
N LYS A 938 -13.82 -20.90 1.58
CA LYS A 938 -15.10 -21.27 2.16
C LYS A 938 -15.27 -20.49 3.45
N HIS A 939 -16.03 -19.40 3.41
CA HIS A 939 -16.53 -18.79 4.64
C HIS A 939 -17.40 -19.83 5.34
N SER A 940 -16.87 -20.49 6.35
CA SER A 940 -17.70 -21.17 7.31
C SER A 940 -18.33 -20.09 8.18
N ARG A 941 -19.48 -19.52 7.75
CA ARG A 941 -20.34 -18.87 8.73
C ARG A 941 -20.51 -19.85 9.88
N PRO A 942 -20.31 -19.44 11.14
CA PRO A 942 -20.85 -20.21 12.24
C PRO A 942 -22.32 -20.43 11.90
N LYS A 943 -22.79 -21.66 11.92
CA LYS A 943 -24.22 -21.91 11.84
C LYS A 943 -24.86 -21.11 12.95
N ASP A 944 -25.68 -20.12 12.61
CA ASP A 944 -26.56 -19.52 13.57
C ASP A 944 -27.33 -20.69 14.20
N SER A 945 -27.28 -20.77 15.52
CA SER A 945 -27.95 -21.82 16.28
C SER A 945 -29.46 -21.59 16.37
N ASP A 946 -30.03 -20.77 15.48
CA ASP A 946 -31.46 -20.45 15.42
C ASP A 946 -31.94 -20.63 13.96
N ASP A 947 -32.07 -21.92 13.55
CA ASP A 947 -33.04 -22.45 12.59
C ASP A 947 -33.63 -23.76 13.12
#